data_56f941d90caca3246ec1399c662b1089
#
_entry.id   56f941d90caca3246ec1399c662b1089
#
_cell.length_a   1.000
_cell.length_b   1.000
_cell.length_c   1.000
_cell.angle_alpha   90.00
_cell.angle_beta   90.00
_cell.angle_gamma   90.00
#
_symmetry.space_group_name_H-M   'P 1'
#
loop_
_entity.id
_entity.type
_entity.pdbx_description
1 polymer ?
#
loop_
_entity_poly.entity_id
_entity_poly.type
_entity_poly.pdbx_seq_one_letter_code
_entity_poly.pdbx_strand_id
1 'polypeptide(L)'
;MTGPEWWNERRYGMFLHANIATVASFSPIGEYADWYWSHLGGVAAATAGPASAVLTTTEVHASPLAEVLAYHGDRWSHVEQYDDFLPFLSLHRFDADEVLDLAADAGMQFMVQTTKHHDGFCWWDAPGTMRTSVVHGPGRDLVAEVSAACRRRDIVYGTRYSLDDWSVPERDAAEYAAEVLHPHVLDLVERYGSQVLWGDATSGRTSDERRGGAAIFATAELIERAQDLADMQGFELAINDGWLLDQATFSTMRHRPPPDIRRAPWALRRGLGPSPQFNRAERPEHMLSAGALLDLLTEVVAKGGNLLIDVSPGVDGTISDLQQAPLRAVGDWLADHPEIVGPSRPFDQWGDAQVRYLTVADELLAIDLAAASEVVLAGLTPDRYDVTSVVADDGGALHWEQHRGGVTISRIDRSPAGLAGLYRIGVQPAAEAIQLFDDRAAAPLALQPLLDAAVAGSVVQLGDGQYTGPVEVPAGVTLRGMGWDRTSIIGGNGSPGTGGVRLADDARLEAIHVTGHKSAVALDGSGSAVVGCRCDGPIAATGHDVQILSVIGTTILIGGERASIERCSLKGSFDDVGIETDSGFGHRIIGNELVDHLCSIRMHDASASRVAENRCAARWWAVHLVQCDHIEVVDNSIRNTMRAVDVDGGNGTVVSANWVADGDSGAVVEFGATDTSIVDNHIERCRIGVLVWDAPSTRIGSNTFIDIHEEEPCVFGPDAEA
;
A
#
# COMPACT_ATOMS: atom_id res chain seq x y z
N MET A 1 6.60 -18.83 10.59
CA MET A 1 5.90 -20.02 10.00
C MET A 1 5.89 -19.82 8.50
N THR A 2 6.19 -20.84 7.72
CA THR A 2 5.90 -20.82 6.29
C THR A 2 4.39 -20.99 6.13
N GLY A 3 3.74 -20.13 5.35
CA GLY A 3 2.30 -20.25 5.09
C GLY A 3 1.96 -21.51 4.32
N PRO A 4 0.69 -21.96 4.35
CA PRO A 4 0.26 -23.12 3.59
C PRO A 4 0.47 -22.92 2.09
N GLU A 5 0.76 -24.00 1.36
CA GLU A 5 1.04 -23.93 -0.07
C GLU A 5 -0.14 -23.31 -0.85
N TRP A 6 -1.36 -23.71 -0.51
CA TRP A 6 -2.57 -23.19 -1.14
C TRP A 6 -2.72 -21.67 -1.03
N TRP A 7 -2.18 -21.02 0.02
CA TRP A 7 -2.21 -19.57 0.19
C TRP A 7 -1.41 -18.85 -0.90
N ASN A 8 -0.33 -19.47 -1.37
CA ASN A 8 0.51 -18.92 -2.44
C ASN A 8 -0.04 -19.22 -3.85
N GLU A 9 -1.06 -20.05 -3.96
CA GLU A 9 -1.69 -20.47 -5.22
C GLU A 9 -3.06 -19.86 -5.44
N ARG A 10 -3.64 -19.23 -4.41
CA ARG A 10 -4.95 -18.58 -4.43
C ARG A 10 -4.77 -17.10 -4.13
N ARG A 11 -4.70 -16.29 -5.18
CA ARG A 11 -4.24 -14.88 -5.11
C ARG A 11 -5.35 -13.86 -4.96
N TYR A 12 -6.62 -14.24 -5.18
CA TYR A 12 -7.73 -13.32 -5.20
C TYR A 12 -8.87 -13.82 -4.32
N GLY A 13 -9.35 -12.98 -3.40
CA GLY A 13 -10.37 -13.35 -2.44
C GLY A 13 -11.36 -12.23 -2.14
N MET A 14 -12.53 -12.64 -1.62
CA MET A 14 -13.57 -11.75 -1.09
C MET A 14 -13.40 -11.59 0.41
N PHE A 15 -13.56 -10.37 0.89
CA PHE A 15 -13.72 -10.08 2.31
C PHE A 15 -15.17 -9.65 2.56
N LEU A 16 -16.00 -10.58 3.03
CA LEU A 16 -17.42 -10.30 3.33
C LEU A 16 -17.51 -9.54 4.65
N HIS A 17 -17.82 -8.25 4.56
CA HIS A 17 -17.72 -7.34 5.69
C HIS A 17 -19.07 -6.79 6.12
N ALA A 18 -19.46 -7.05 7.37
CA ALA A 18 -20.66 -6.51 7.99
C ALA A 18 -20.47 -6.41 9.51
N ASN A 19 -21.17 -5.46 10.11
CA ASN A 19 -21.33 -5.30 11.55
C ASN A 19 -22.68 -4.62 11.85
N ILE A 20 -22.99 -4.23 13.08
CA ILE A 20 -24.26 -3.55 13.41
C ILE A 20 -24.39 -2.23 12.64
N ALA A 21 -23.28 -1.52 12.36
CA ALA A 21 -23.30 -0.27 11.58
C ALA A 21 -23.81 -0.43 10.15
N THR A 22 -23.97 -1.66 9.63
CA THR A 22 -24.68 -1.96 8.37
C THR A 22 -26.09 -1.36 8.34
N VAL A 23 -26.72 -1.15 9.48
CA VAL A 23 -28.04 -0.49 9.57
C VAL A 23 -27.96 0.97 9.15
N ALA A 24 -27.03 1.73 9.70
CA ALA A 24 -26.81 3.13 9.36
C ALA A 24 -26.10 3.26 8.00
N SER A 25 -25.06 2.47 7.76
CA SER A 25 -24.24 2.44 6.54
C SER A 25 -23.86 3.83 6.07
N PHE A 26 -23.38 4.68 6.95
CA PHE A 26 -23.08 6.08 6.65
C PHE A 26 -21.80 6.55 7.33
N SER A 27 -20.95 7.19 6.55
CA SER A 27 -19.87 8.07 6.99
C SER A 27 -19.58 9.10 5.89
N PRO A 28 -18.91 10.22 6.18
CA PRO A 28 -18.35 11.08 5.15
C PRO A 28 -17.44 10.29 4.20
N ILE A 29 -17.27 10.78 2.97
CA ILE A 29 -16.38 10.13 2.00
C ILE A 29 -14.94 10.17 2.53
N GLY A 30 -14.29 9.02 2.50
CA GLY A 30 -12.93 8.83 3.05
C GLY A 30 -12.92 8.29 4.48
N GLU A 31 -14.04 8.32 5.16
CA GLU A 31 -14.21 7.75 6.50
C GLU A 31 -14.90 6.37 6.44
N TYR A 32 -14.74 5.57 7.48
CA TYR A 32 -15.20 4.19 7.52
C TYR A 32 -16.62 4.05 8.09
N ALA A 33 -17.56 3.56 7.29
CA ALA A 33 -18.95 3.39 7.71
C ALA A 33 -19.14 2.33 8.80
N ASP A 34 -18.24 1.33 8.88
CA ASP A 34 -18.23 0.32 9.94
C ASP A 34 -17.82 0.87 11.32
N TRP A 35 -17.26 2.09 11.37
CA TRP A 35 -16.92 2.82 12.58
C TRP A 35 -17.98 3.83 13.03
N TYR A 36 -19.20 3.73 12.51
CA TYR A 36 -20.30 4.67 12.76
C TYR A 36 -20.49 5.00 14.23
N TRP A 37 -20.47 3.99 15.12
CA TRP A 37 -20.63 4.20 16.57
C TRP A 37 -19.46 4.97 17.19
N SER A 38 -18.25 4.69 16.76
CA SER A 38 -17.07 5.47 17.16
C SER A 38 -17.19 6.94 16.71
N HIS A 39 -17.63 7.17 15.49
CA HIS A 39 -17.84 8.50 14.92
C HIS A 39 -18.96 9.29 15.64
N LEU A 40 -19.85 8.63 16.35
CA LEU A 40 -20.81 9.29 17.25
C LEU A 40 -20.20 9.62 18.64
N GLY A 41 -18.96 9.25 18.91
CA GLY A 41 -18.32 9.40 20.22
C GLY A 41 -18.71 8.30 21.22
N GLY A 42 -19.49 7.30 20.80
CA GLY A 42 -19.99 6.23 21.66
C GLY A 42 -18.90 5.35 22.27
N VAL A 43 -17.81 5.13 21.52
CA VAL A 43 -16.67 4.33 22.00
C VAL A 43 -15.84 5.08 23.05
N ALA A 44 -15.66 6.40 22.92
CA ALA A 44 -14.94 7.20 23.89
C ALA A 44 -15.62 7.21 25.27
N ALA A 45 -16.94 7.17 25.31
CA ALA A 45 -17.70 7.05 26.55
C ALA A 45 -17.59 5.64 27.18
N ALA A 46 -17.48 4.61 26.35
CA ALA A 46 -17.37 3.22 26.79
C ALA A 46 -15.96 2.81 27.22
N THR A 47 -14.90 3.45 26.68
CA THR A 47 -13.49 3.10 26.91
C THR A 47 -12.82 3.91 28.03
N ALA A 48 -13.54 4.73 28.79
CA ALA A 48 -12.98 5.56 29.86
C ALA A 48 -12.57 4.79 31.14
N GLY A 49 -12.66 3.45 31.17
CA GLY A 49 -12.30 2.60 32.28
C GLY A 49 -10.79 2.26 32.37
N PRO A 50 -10.30 1.79 33.56
CA PRO A 50 -8.86 1.55 33.80
C PRO A 50 -8.22 0.43 32.95
N ALA A 51 -8.99 -0.49 32.36
CA ALA A 51 -8.47 -1.50 31.45
C ALA A 51 -8.19 -0.93 30.03
N SER A 52 -8.75 0.22 29.70
CA SER A 52 -8.57 0.95 28.45
C SER A 52 -7.14 1.53 28.27
N ALA A 53 -6.37 1.66 29.34
CA ALA A 53 -5.01 2.24 29.28
C ALA A 53 -4.02 1.41 28.44
N VAL A 54 -4.32 0.13 28.16
CA VAL A 54 -3.52 -0.76 27.31
C VAL A 54 -4.01 -0.77 25.87
N LEU A 55 -5.28 -0.40 25.63
CA LEU A 55 -5.94 -0.45 24.32
C LEU A 55 -6.13 0.94 23.69
N THR A 56 -5.85 2.02 24.45
CA THR A 56 -6.00 3.40 23.96
C THR A 56 -4.77 3.91 23.25
N THR A 57 -4.52 3.46 22.04
CA THR A 57 -3.61 4.20 21.16
C THR A 57 -4.23 4.38 19.77
N THR A 58 -4.87 5.54 19.59
CA THR A 58 -4.69 6.43 18.45
C THR A 58 -5.29 6.10 17.07
N GLU A 59 -6.38 5.33 16.97
CA GLU A 59 -7.23 5.40 15.76
C GLU A 59 -8.73 5.48 16.08
N VAL A 60 -9.08 5.56 17.33
CA VAL A 60 -10.44 5.97 17.71
C VAL A 60 -10.43 7.49 17.58
N HIS A 61 -11.10 8.04 16.58
CA HIS A 61 -11.31 9.48 16.50
C HIS A 61 -11.95 9.90 17.83
N ALA A 62 -11.17 10.56 18.67
CA ALA A 62 -11.60 10.98 20.00
C ALA A 62 -12.71 12.06 19.94
N SER A 63 -13.03 12.53 18.74
CA SER A 63 -14.05 13.55 18.49
C SER A 63 -15.12 13.02 17.54
N PRO A 64 -16.39 13.19 17.88
CA PRO A 64 -17.50 12.84 16.98
C PRO A 64 -17.40 13.60 15.66
N LEU A 65 -17.68 12.93 14.55
CA LEU A 65 -17.76 13.58 13.25
C LEU A 65 -19.10 14.34 13.12
N ALA A 66 -19.03 15.64 12.83
CA ALA A 66 -20.20 16.51 12.77
C ALA A 66 -21.26 16.02 11.78
N GLU A 67 -20.87 15.51 10.61
CA GLU A 67 -21.78 14.97 9.60
C GLU A 67 -22.47 13.69 10.06
N VAL A 68 -21.76 12.81 10.78
CA VAL A 68 -22.32 11.59 11.34
C VAL A 68 -23.34 11.94 12.44
N LEU A 69 -23.04 12.91 13.29
CA LEU A 69 -23.97 13.43 14.31
C LEU A 69 -25.24 14.03 13.67
N ALA A 70 -25.08 14.84 12.60
CA ALA A 70 -26.20 15.41 11.89
C ALA A 70 -27.07 14.33 11.22
N TYR A 71 -26.45 13.38 10.55
CA TYR A 71 -27.14 12.24 9.94
C TYR A 71 -27.88 11.39 10.98
N HIS A 72 -27.25 11.14 12.13
CA HIS A 72 -27.84 10.39 13.23
C HIS A 72 -29.05 11.12 13.80
N GLY A 73 -28.93 12.42 14.07
CA GLY A 73 -30.01 13.26 14.56
C GLY A 73 -31.23 13.33 13.61
N ASP A 74 -30.99 13.32 12.29
CA ASP A 74 -32.05 13.34 11.28
C ASP A 74 -32.76 11.98 11.10
N ARG A 75 -31.98 10.89 11.10
CA ARG A 75 -32.48 9.57 10.71
C ARG A 75 -32.70 8.61 11.88
N TRP A 76 -31.90 8.74 12.92
CA TRP A 76 -31.76 7.77 14.00
C TRP A 76 -31.89 8.40 15.38
N SER A 77 -32.53 9.55 15.52
CA SER A 77 -32.70 10.28 16.79
C SER A 77 -33.40 9.47 17.90
N HIS A 78 -34.03 8.35 17.57
CA HIS A 78 -34.64 7.42 18.52
C HIS A 78 -33.71 6.28 18.94
N VAL A 79 -32.52 6.19 18.38
CA VAL A 79 -31.46 5.22 18.72
C VAL A 79 -30.51 5.90 19.71
N GLU A 80 -30.56 5.51 20.97
CA GLU A 80 -29.76 6.10 22.03
C GLU A 80 -28.52 5.25 22.36
N GLN A 81 -28.65 3.92 22.16
CA GLN A 81 -27.58 2.95 22.39
C GLN A 81 -27.30 2.21 21.08
N TYR A 82 -26.06 1.70 20.94
CA TYR A 82 -25.67 1.01 19.71
C TYR A 82 -26.55 -0.23 19.42
N ASP A 83 -26.94 -0.96 20.45
CA ASP A 83 -27.77 -2.15 20.32
C ASP A 83 -29.24 -1.84 19.94
N ASP A 84 -29.66 -0.58 20.03
CA ASP A 84 -30.96 -0.15 19.53
C ASP A 84 -31.06 -0.26 17.99
N PHE A 85 -29.94 -0.42 17.28
CA PHE A 85 -29.91 -0.75 15.86
C PHE A 85 -30.26 -2.21 15.55
N LEU A 86 -30.11 -3.15 16.49
CA LEU A 86 -30.33 -4.59 16.26
C LEU A 86 -31.70 -4.94 15.69
N PRO A 87 -32.82 -4.32 16.13
CA PRO A 87 -34.15 -4.58 15.54
C PRO A 87 -34.29 -4.20 14.07
N PHE A 88 -33.41 -3.32 13.56
CA PHE A 88 -33.40 -2.87 12.16
C PHE A 88 -32.46 -3.68 11.29
N LEU A 89 -31.60 -4.52 11.87
CA LEU A 89 -30.66 -5.40 11.17
C LEU A 89 -31.41 -6.62 10.62
N SER A 90 -32.03 -6.47 9.47
CA SER A 90 -32.92 -7.50 8.96
C SER A 90 -32.26 -8.55 8.08
N LEU A 91 -31.37 -8.14 7.16
CA LEU A 91 -30.69 -9.01 6.18
C LEU A 91 -31.60 -10.06 5.53
N HIS A 92 -32.91 -9.72 5.37
CA HIS A 92 -33.96 -10.67 4.97
C HIS A 92 -33.80 -11.19 3.53
N ARG A 93 -32.99 -10.48 2.71
CA ARG A 93 -32.65 -10.88 1.34
C ARG A 93 -31.22 -11.42 1.23
N PHE A 94 -30.51 -11.55 2.35
CA PHE A 94 -29.18 -12.13 2.32
C PHE A 94 -29.24 -13.60 1.90
N ASP A 95 -28.57 -13.92 0.80
CA ASP A 95 -28.43 -15.28 0.29
C ASP A 95 -26.91 -15.58 0.14
N ALA A 96 -26.44 -16.54 0.92
CA ALA A 96 -25.03 -16.93 0.90
C ALA A 96 -24.63 -17.54 -0.44
N ASP A 97 -25.53 -18.24 -1.14
CA ASP A 97 -25.26 -18.79 -2.46
C ASP A 97 -25.10 -17.70 -3.51
N GLU A 98 -25.93 -16.65 -3.51
CA GLU A 98 -25.78 -15.51 -4.42
C GLU A 98 -24.47 -14.75 -4.18
N VAL A 99 -24.04 -14.58 -2.91
CA VAL A 99 -22.76 -13.95 -2.57
C VAL A 99 -21.58 -14.77 -3.08
N LEU A 100 -21.64 -16.10 -2.92
CA LEU A 100 -20.58 -17.00 -3.38
C LEU A 100 -20.60 -17.20 -4.90
N ASP A 101 -21.75 -17.08 -5.56
CA ASP A 101 -21.83 -17.01 -7.02
C ASP A 101 -21.15 -15.75 -7.54
N LEU A 102 -21.36 -14.59 -6.90
CA LEU A 102 -20.64 -13.38 -7.24
C LEU A 102 -19.11 -13.53 -7.04
N ALA A 103 -18.68 -14.16 -5.95
CA ALA A 103 -17.26 -14.41 -5.71
C ALA A 103 -16.65 -15.34 -6.78
N ALA A 104 -17.35 -16.41 -7.15
CA ALA A 104 -16.94 -17.32 -8.21
C ALA A 104 -16.92 -16.63 -9.58
N ASP A 105 -17.97 -15.89 -9.94
CA ASP A 105 -18.05 -15.10 -11.17
C ASP A 105 -16.92 -14.04 -11.26
N ALA A 106 -16.47 -13.51 -10.11
CA ALA A 106 -15.33 -12.59 -10.04
C ALA A 106 -13.96 -13.28 -10.14
N GLY A 107 -13.89 -14.61 -10.20
CA GLY A 107 -12.64 -15.37 -10.19
C GLY A 107 -11.97 -15.48 -8.82
N MET A 108 -12.71 -15.23 -7.73
CA MET A 108 -12.19 -15.29 -6.36
C MET A 108 -12.13 -16.74 -5.86
N GLN A 109 -11.07 -17.08 -5.14
CA GLN A 109 -10.71 -18.46 -4.79
C GLN A 109 -10.81 -18.74 -3.29
N PHE A 110 -10.92 -17.69 -2.49
CA PHE A 110 -11.12 -17.78 -1.04
C PHE A 110 -11.98 -16.62 -0.54
N MET A 111 -12.58 -16.81 0.62
CA MET A 111 -13.42 -15.81 1.27
C MET A 111 -13.03 -15.68 2.74
N VAL A 112 -12.95 -14.45 3.24
CA VAL A 112 -12.84 -14.14 4.65
C VAL A 112 -14.10 -13.42 5.10
N GLN A 113 -14.89 -14.02 6.00
CA GLN A 113 -16.08 -13.41 6.55
C GLN A 113 -15.77 -12.70 7.88
N THR A 114 -16.23 -11.48 8.05
CA THR A 114 -16.27 -10.84 9.38
C THR A 114 -17.26 -11.61 10.24
N THR A 115 -16.77 -12.36 11.21
CA THR A 115 -17.60 -13.13 12.15
C THR A 115 -17.88 -12.35 13.43
N LYS A 116 -16.93 -11.54 13.91
CA LYS A 116 -17.11 -10.56 14.98
C LYS A 116 -16.27 -9.32 14.68
N HIS A 117 -16.91 -8.15 14.68
CA HIS A 117 -16.26 -6.85 14.59
C HIS A 117 -15.89 -6.31 15.99
N HIS A 118 -15.29 -5.13 16.08
CA HIS A 118 -14.98 -4.45 17.35
C HIS A 118 -16.24 -4.19 18.19
N ASP A 119 -17.40 -4.11 17.60
CA ASP A 119 -18.70 -3.92 18.26
C ASP A 119 -19.17 -5.13 19.09
N GLY A 120 -18.46 -6.27 19.01
CA GLY A 120 -18.73 -7.47 19.78
C GLY A 120 -19.91 -8.30 19.30
N PHE A 121 -20.60 -7.91 18.21
CA PHE A 121 -21.71 -8.68 17.64
C PHE A 121 -21.20 -9.87 16.84
N CYS A 122 -21.73 -11.06 17.13
CA CYS A 122 -21.34 -12.32 16.52
C CYS A 122 -22.35 -12.77 15.44
N TRP A 123 -21.85 -13.11 14.24
CA TRP A 123 -22.68 -13.52 13.10
C TRP A 123 -23.05 -15.01 13.09
N TRP A 124 -22.85 -15.70 14.20
CA TRP A 124 -23.18 -17.11 14.41
C TRP A 124 -23.64 -17.37 15.84
N ASP A 125 -24.06 -18.59 16.14
CA ASP A 125 -24.39 -19.07 17.47
C ASP A 125 -23.10 -19.24 18.31
N ALA A 126 -22.49 -18.10 18.67
CA ALA A 126 -21.22 -18.05 19.38
C ALA A 126 -21.35 -18.54 20.82
N PRO A 127 -20.41 -19.35 21.32
CA PRO A 127 -20.49 -19.86 22.69
C PRO A 127 -20.38 -18.73 23.74
N GLY A 128 -21.21 -18.81 24.78
CA GLY A 128 -21.13 -17.93 25.95
C GLY A 128 -21.66 -16.51 25.77
N THR A 129 -22.28 -16.17 24.62
CA THR A 129 -22.91 -14.86 24.40
C THR A 129 -24.31 -14.99 23.80
N MET A 130 -25.18 -14.04 24.16
CA MET A 130 -26.50 -13.87 23.52
C MET A 130 -26.48 -12.80 22.43
N ARG A 131 -25.36 -12.10 22.24
CA ARG A 131 -25.21 -10.99 21.29
C ARG A 131 -24.83 -11.53 19.91
N THR A 132 -25.74 -12.30 19.33
CA THR A 132 -25.55 -13.07 18.09
C THR A 132 -26.63 -12.83 17.07
N SER A 133 -26.33 -13.06 15.79
CA SER A 133 -27.29 -13.00 14.67
C SER A 133 -28.39 -14.08 14.77
N VAL A 134 -28.18 -15.11 15.57
CA VAL A 134 -29.18 -16.16 15.85
C VAL A 134 -30.25 -15.65 16.83
N VAL A 135 -29.88 -14.86 17.82
CA VAL A 135 -30.78 -14.31 18.84
C VAL A 135 -31.38 -12.98 18.40
N HIS A 136 -30.58 -12.13 17.73
CA HIS A 136 -30.96 -10.79 17.32
C HIS A 136 -30.87 -10.61 15.80
N GLY A 137 -31.51 -9.58 15.28
CA GLY A 137 -31.49 -9.26 13.86
C GLY A 137 -32.10 -10.36 13.00
N PRO A 138 -31.34 -11.00 12.07
CA PRO A 138 -31.91 -11.95 11.10
C PRO A 138 -32.39 -13.27 11.70
N GLY A 139 -32.06 -13.62 12.94
CA GLY A 139 -32.42 -14.90 13.55
C GLY A 139 -31.77 -16.12 12.88
N ARG A 140 -30.58 -15.96 12.27
CA ARG A 140 -29.90 -16.95 11.42
C ARG A 140 -28.44 -17.07 11.80
N ASP A 141 -27.85 -18.26 11.61
CA ASP A 141 -26.40 -18.49 11.69
C ASP A 141 -25.77 -18.22 10.31
N LEU A 142 -25.36 -16.96 10.10
CA LEU A 142 -24.81 -16.54 8.81
C LEU A 142 -23.41 -17.12 8.54
N VAL A 143 -22.66 -17.48 9.57
CA VAL A 143 -21.37 -18.16 9.43
C VAL A 143 -21.57 -19.59 8.92
N ALA A 144 -22.57 -20.31 9.44
CA ALA A 144 -22.92 -21.63 8.93
C ALA A 144 -23.35 -21.58 7.45
N GLU A 145 -24.15 -20.60 7.08
CA GLU A 145 -24.65 -20.47 5.71
C GLU A 145 -23.51 -20.16 4.72
N VAL A 146 -22.65 -19.19 5.03
CA VAL A 146 -21.53 -18.79 4.17
C VAL A 146 -20.49 -19.91 4.08
N SER A 147 -20.09 -20.52 5.20
CA SER A 147 -19.13 -21.62 5.18
C SER A 147 -19.63 -22.83 4.38
N ALA A 148 -20.93 -23.14 4.46
CA ALA A 148 -21.54 -24.19 3.65
C ALA A 148 -21.57 -23.83 2.15
N ALA A 149 -21.85 -22.57 1.80
CA ALA A 149 -21.85 -22.11 0.42
C ALA A 149 -20.43 -22.11 -0.17
N CYS A 150 -19.39 -21.76 0.62
CA CYS A 150 -17.98 -21.89 0.23
C CYS A 150 -17.61 -23.33 -0.12
N ARG A 151 -17.96 -24.29 0.75
CA ARG A 151 -17.69 -25.73 0.50
C ARG A 151 -18.35 -26.24 -0.78
N ARG A 152 -19.57 -25.76 -1.13
CA ARG A 152 -20.25 -26.16 -2.37
C ARG A 152 -19.53 -25.71 -3.64
N ARG A 153 -18.68 -24.66 -3.54
CA ARG A 153 -18.00 -24.02 -4.69
C ARG A 153 -16.49 -24.19 -4.69
N ASP A 154 -15.94 -24.99 -3.78
CA ASP A 154 -14.49 -25.15 -3.58
C ASP A 154 -13.76 -23.78 -3.33
N ILE A 155 -14.45 -22.86 -2.70
CA ILE A 155 -13.89 -21.60 -2.22
C ILE A 155 -13.41 -21.81 -0.79
N VAL A 156 -12.13 -21.51 -0.51
CA VAL A 156 -11.58 -21.63 0.83
C VAL A 156 -12.26 -20.64 1.77
N TYR A 157 -12.76 -21.13 2.90
CA TYR A 157 -13.44 -20.32 3.90
C TYR A 157 -12.48 -19.86 4.99
N GLY A 158 -12.55 -18.59 5.35
CA GLY A 158 -11.82 -17.98 6.44
C GLY A 158 -12.69 -17.01 7.25
N THR A 159 -12.21 -16.67 8.43
CA THR A 159 -12.91 -15.80 9.39
C THR A 159 -12.06 -14.63 9.83
N ARG A 160 -12.67 -13.45 9.89
CA ARG A 160 -12.12 -12.27 10.55
C ARG A 160 -12.75 -12.12 11.92
N TYR A 161 -11.91 -12.01 12.93
CA TYR A 161 -12.32 -11.83 14.31
C TYR A 161 -11.57 -10.64 14.95
N SER A 162 -12.30 -9.68 15.50
CA SER A 162 -11.70 -8.60 16.28
C SER A 162 -11.30 -9.10 17.67
N LEU A 163 -10.05 -8.81 18.07
CA LEU A 163 -9.58 -9.07 19.44
C LEU A 163 -10.25 -8.12 20.42
N ASP A 164 -10.60 -6.92 19.97
CA ASP A 164 -11.28 -5.89 20.76
C ASP A 164 -12.79 -6.13 20.82
N ASP A 165 -13.42 -5.69 21.92
CA ASP A 165 -14.86 -5.74 22.10
C ASP A 165 -15.36 -4.47 22.79
N TRP A 166 -15.98 -3.57 22.02
CA TRP A 166 -16.50 -2.30 22.52
C TRP A 166 -17.75 -2.46 23.42
N SER A 167 -18.40 -3.63 23.36
CA SER A 167 -19.61 -3.90 24.14
C SER A 167 -19.33 -4.19 25.61
N VAL A 168 -18.08 -4.54 25.97
CA VAL A 168 -17.66 -4.93 27.32
C VAL A 168 -16.34 -4.24 27.72
N PRO A 169 -16.29 -2.90 27.70
CA PRO A 169 -15.03 -2.15 27.82
C PRO A 169 -14.34 -2.29 29.20
N GLU A 170 -15.10 -2.68 30.24
CA GLU A 170 -14.59 -2.79 31.61
C GLU A 170 -14.16 -4.21 31.97
N ARG A 171 -14.29 -5.19 31.06
CA ARG A 171 -13.91 -6.57 31.34
C ARG A 171 -12.40 -6.73 31.42
N ASP A 172 -11.94 -7.55 32.36
CA ASP A 172 -10.53 -7.94 32.40
C ASP A 172 -10.14 -8.65 31.11
N ALA A 173 -9.03 -8.22 30.48
CA ALA A 173 -8.66 -8.70 29.15
C ALA A 173 -8.23 -10.18 29.15
N ALA A 174 -7.64 -10.68 30.25
CA ALA A 174 -7.28 -12.10 30.36
C ALA A 174 -8.53 -12.96 30.58
N GLU A 175 -9.50 -12.48 31.39
CA GLU A 175 -10.79 -13.13 31.57
C GLU A 175 -11.57 -13.15 30.24
N TYR A 176 -11.59 -12.03 29.51
CA TYR A 176 -12.19 -11.96 28.17
C TYR A 176 -11.54 -12.97 27.21
N ALA A 177 -10.21 -13.05 27.21
CA ALA A 177 -9.50 -13.99 26.35
C ALA A 177 -9.90 -15.45 26.64
N ALA A 178 -9.93 -15.83 27.91
CA ALA A 178 -10.21 -17.21 28.32
C ALA A 178 -11.68 -17.60 28.14
N GLU A 179 -12.62 -16.71 28.39
CA GLU A 179 -14.06 -17.02 28.43
C GLU A 179 -14.79 -16.69 27.13
N VAL A 180 -14.25 -15.83 26.27
CA VAL A 180 -14.89 -15.38 25.04
C VAL A 180 -14.01 -15.60 23.81
N LEU A 181 -12.84 -14.94 23.75
CA LEU A 181 -11.98 -14.93 22.57
C LEU A 181 -11.57 -16.36 22.15
N HIS A 182 -10.98 -17.13 23.05
CA HIS A 182 -10.50 -18.48 22.77
C HIS A 182 -11.66 -19.42 22.42
N PRO A 183 -12.77 -19.53 23.20
CA PRO A 183 -13.91 -20.35 22.80
C PRO A 183 -14.49 -20.00 21.45
N HIS A 184 -14.61 -18.71 21.12
CA HIS A 184 -15.15 -18.25 19.83
C HIS A 184 -14.28 -18.67 18.66
N VAL A 185 -12.97 -18.40 18.73
CA VAL A 185 -12.05 -18.69 17.63
C VAL A 185 -11.90 -20.20 17.40
N LEU A 186 -11.80 -20.97 18.47
CA LEU A 186 -11.73 -22.44 18.35
C LEU A 186 -13.02 -23.03 17.78
N ASP A 187 -14.19 -22.50 18.16
CA ASP A 187 -15.47 -22.88 17.60
C ASP A 187 -15.57 -22.59 16.08
N LEU A 188 -15.00 -21.44 15.63
CA LEU A 188 -14.95 -21.11 14.21
C LEU A 188 -14.08 -22.08 13.40
N VAL A 189 -13.00 -22.57 13.96
CA VAL A 189 -12.16 -23.61 13.33
C VAL A 189 -12.88 -24.97 13.36
N GLU A 190 -13.37 -25.37 14.52
CA GLU A 190 -13.92 -26.72 14.75
C GLU A 190 -15.23 -26.95 14.00
N ARG A 191 -16.20 -26.02 14.13
CA ARG A 191 -17.56 -26.19 13.58
C ARG A 191 -17.69 -25.75 12.12
N TYR A 192 -16.97 -24.71 11.74
CA TYR A 192 -17.16 -24.08 10.43
C TYR A 192 -16.00 -24.31 9.46
N GLY A 193 -14.87 -24.87 9.93
CA GLY A 193 -13.73 -25.20 9.09
C GLY A 193 -13.02 -23.96 8.55
N SER A 194 -12.82 -22.94 9.40
CA SER A 194 -12.08 -21.73 9.01
C SER A 194 -10.63 -22.05 8.73
N GLN A 195 -10.18 -21.83 7.49
CA GLN A 195 -8.79 -22.05 7.06
C GLN A 195 -7.97 -20.77 7.00
N VAL A 196 -8.61 -19.59 7.09
CA VAL A 196 -7.94 -18.31 7.28
C VAL A 196 -8.37 -17.72 8.62
N LEU A 197 -7.44 -17.50 9.51
CA LEU A 197 -7.67 -16.78 10.75
C LEU A 197 -7.17 -15.35 10.59
N TRP A 198 -8.08 -14.43 10.30
CA TRP A 198 -7.80 -13.01 10.18
C TRP A 198 -8.09 -12.30 11.51
N GLY A 199 -7.06 -12.13 12.33
CA GLY A 199 -7.13 -11.30 13.53
C GLY A 199 -7.14 -9.82 13.18
N ASP A 200 -7.81 -9.04 14.00
CA ASP A 200 -7.83 -7.58 13.87
C ASP A 200 -7.84 -6.96 15.27
N ALA A 201 -6.76 -6.25 15.59
CA ALA A 201 -6.59 -5.52 16.84
C ALA A 201 -6.37 -4.05 16.55
N THR A 202 -6.98 -3.17 17.34
CA THR A 202 -6.77 -1.71 17.24
C THR A 202 -5.42 -1.28 17.82
N SER A 203 -4.80 -2.12 18.66
CA SER A 203 -3.48 -1.92 19.27
C SER A 203 -2.39 -2.71 18.55
N GLY A 204 -1.12 -2.35 18.74
CA GLY A 204 0.03 -3.15 18.29
C GLY A 204 0.82 -2.54 17.12
N ARG A 205 1.00 -1.21 17.11
CA ARG A 205 1.85 -0.51 16.14
C ARG A 205 3.34 -0.75 16.37
N THR A 206 3.77 -0.86 17.64
CA THR A 206 5.15 -1.16 18.00
C THR A 206 5.35 -2.63 18.35
N SER A 207 6.59 -3.13 18.25
CA SER A 207 6.91 -4.50 18.64
C SER A 207 6.65 -4.78 20.15
N ASP A 208 6.74 -3.76 21.00
CA ASP A 208 6.48 -3.89 22.43
C ASP A 208 4.97 -3.94 22.72
N GLU A 209 4.17 -3.13 22.03
CA GLU A 209 2.70 -3.18 22.12
C GLU A 209 2.16 -4.52 21.61
N ARG A 210 2.71 -5.06 20.52
CA ARG A 210 2.35 -6.40 20.00
C ARG A 210 2.62 -7.49 21.02
N ARG A 211 3.81 -7.51 21.63
CA ARG A 211 4.17 -8.50 22.66
C ARG A 211 3.31 -8.38 23.91
N GLY A 212 3.02 -7.14 24.35
CA GLY A 212 2.11 -6.89 25.48
C GLY A 212 0.70 -7.39 25.19
N GLY A 213 0.14 -7.05 24.04
CA GLY A 213 -1.18 -7.51 23.61
C GLY A 213 -1.25 -9.03 23.42
N ALA A 214 -0.25 -9.63 22.77
CA ALA A 214 -0.17 -11.09 22.60
C ALA A 214 -0.15 -11.85 23.94
N ALA A 215 0.56 -11.32 24.95
CA ALA A 215 0.59 -11.91 26.29
C ALA A 215 -0.77 -11.77 27.00
N ILE A 216 -1.43 -10.63 26.90
CA ILE A 216 -2.72 -10.35 27.53
C ILE A 216 -3.81 -11.27 26.96
N PHE A 217 -3.89 -11.39 25.63
CA PHE A 217 -4.89 -12.21 24.95
C PHE A 217 -4.46 -13.68 24.82
N ALA A 218 -3.27 -14.05 25.29
CA ALA A 218 -2.68 -15.39 25.13
C ALA A 218 -2.80 -15.93 23.68
N THR A 219 -2.55 -15.06 22.70
CA THR A 219 -2.80 -15.38 21.29
C THR A 219 -1.91 -16.50 20.77
N ALA A 220 -0.69 -16.65 21.30
CA ALA A 220 0.20 -17.75 20.91
C ALA A 220 -0.41 -19.13 21.27
N GLU A 221 -0.94 -19.28 22.52
CA GLU A 221 -1.63 -20.50 22.95
C GLU A 221 -2.90 -20.75 22.14
N LEU A 222 -3.68 -19.69 21.87
CA LEU A 222 -4.88 -19.77 21.03
C LEU A 222 -4.57 -20.32 19.64
N ILE A 223 -3.54 -19.79 19.01
CA ILE A 223 -3.17 -20.18 17.64
C ILE A 223 -2.60 -21.62 17.60
N GLU A 224 -1.81 -22.02 18.60
CA GLU A 224 -1.35 -23.41 18.72
C GLU A 224 -2.54 -24.39 18.80
N ARG A 225 -3.52 -24.10 19.66
CA ARG A 225 -4.73 -24.92 19.79
C ARG A 225 -5.59 -24.92 18.51
N ALA A 226 -5.68 -23.77 17.83
CA ALA A 226 -6.39 -23.69 16.55
C ALA A 226 -5.69 -24.54 15.46
N GLN A 227 -4.38 -24.56 15.48
CA GLN A 227 -3.55 -25.39 14.58
C GLN A 227 -3.75 -26.88 14.84
N ASP A 228 -3.73 -27.31 16.10
CA ASP A 228 -4.03 -28.70 16.48
C ASP A 228 -5.40 -29.15 15.98
N LEU A 229 -6.43 -28.30 16.11
CA LEU A 229 -7.77 -28.57 15.60
C LEU A 229 -7.82 -28.69 14.07
N ALA A 230 -7.11 -27.81 13.37
CA ALA A 230 -7.03 -27.83 11.91
C ALA A 230 -6.31 -29.11 11.41
N ASP A 231 -5.20 -29.49 12.05
CA ASP A 231 -4.46 -30.73 11.76
C ASP A 231 -5.33 -31.97 11.96
N MET A 232 -6.12 -31.99 13.03
CA MET A 232 -7.08 -33.08 13.29
C MET A 232 -8.17 -33.19 12.21
N GLN A 233 -8.53 -32.08 11.58
CA GLN A 233 -9.51 -32.02 10.49
C GLN A 233 -8.88 -32.15 9.09
N GLY A 234 -7.54 -32.15 9.00
CA GLY A 234 -6.80 -32.40 7.77
C GLY A 234 -6.66 -31.16 6.86
N PHE A 235 -6.60 -29.95 7.43
CA PHE A 235 -6.32 -28.74 6.67
C PHE A 235 -5.30 -27.82 7.38
N GLU A 236 -4.66 -26.93 6.61
CA GLU A 236 -3.65 -26.00 7.11
C GLU A 236 -4.25 -24.59 7.28
N LEU A 237 -3.80 -23.85 8.32
CA LEU A 237 -4.24 -22.50 8.61
C LEU A 237 -3.33 -21.44 7.99
N ALA A 238 -3.94 -20.45 7.31
CA ALA A 238 -3.30 -19.18 7.00
C ALA A 238 -3.66 -18.17 8.10
N ILE A 239 -2.65 -17.56 8.73
CA ILE A 239 -2.81 -16.72 9.94
C ILE A 239 -2.12 -15.38 9.70
N ASN A 240 -2.87 -14.28 9.81
CA ASN A 240 -2.31 -12.95 9.61
C ASN A 240 -1.61 -12.42 10.87
N ASP A 241 -0.88 -11.33 10.69
CA ASP A 241 -0.15 -10.62 11.76
C ASP A 241 -1.06 -9.83 12.72
N GLY A 242 -2.36 -9.74 12.45
CA GLY A 242 -3.35 -9.08 13.32
C GLY A 242 -3.64 -9.82 14.64
N TRP A 243 -3.13 -11.05 14.80
CA TRP A 243 -3.12 -11.78 16.08
C TRP A 243 -2.01 -11.34 17.03
N LEU A 244 -1.27 -10.28 16.69
CA LEU A 244 -0.17 -9.73 17.48
C LEU A 244 1.04 -10.68 17.65
N LEU A 245 1.17 -11.66 16.78
CA LEU A 245 2.26 -12.65 16.79
C LEU A 245 3.49 -12.12 16.06
N ASP A 246 4.68 -12.44 16.57
CA ASP A 246 5.95 -12.18 15.88
C ASP A 246 6.14 -13.03 14.61
N GLN A 247 5.46 -14.18 14.54
CA GLN A 247 5.53 -15.14 13.44
C GLN A 247 4.12 -15.48 12.92
N ALA A 248 3.60 -14.63 12.07
CA ALA A 248 2.40 -14.91 11.27
C ALA A 248 2.75 -15.66 9.98
N THR A 249 1.77 -16.32 9.36
CA THR A 249 1.97 -16.95 8.04
C THR A 249 1.99 -15.93 6.92
N PHE A 250 1.31 -14.79 7.10
CA PHE A 250 1.36 -13.65 6.19
C PHE A 250 1.16 -12.32 6.94
N SER A 251 1.68 -11.25 6.37
CA SER A 251 1.46 -9.89 6.88
C SER A 251 0.33 -9.20 6.13
N THR A 252 -0.38 -8.30 6.83
CA THR A 252 -1.50 -7.54 6.26
C THR A 252 -1.04 -6.16 5.82
N MET A 253 -1.34 -5.81 4.57
CA MET A 253 -1.24 -4.45 4.03
C MET A 253 -2.64 -3.83 3.96
N ARG A 254 -2.73 -2.54 4.25
CA ARG A 254 -3.97 -1.77 4.12
C ARG A 254 -3.80 -0.75 3.00
N HIS A 255 -4.83 -0.63 2.16
CA HIS A 255 -4.98 0.35 1.08
C HIS A 255 -4.04 0.22 -0.12
N ARG A 256 -2.79 -0.20 0.03
CA ARG A 256 -1.80 -0.22 -1.07
C ARG A 256 -0.84 -1.39 -0.98
N PRO A 257 -0.42 -1.93 -2.14
CA PRO A 257 0.65 -2.91 -2.20
C PRO A 257 1.99 -2.27 -1.80
N PRO A 258 2.98 -3.09 -1.40
CA PRO A 258 4.35 -2.61 -1.17
C PRO A 258 4.94 -2.00 -2.46
N PRO A 259 5.97 -1.15 -2.36
CA PRO A 259 6.54 -0.49 -3.54
C PRO A 259 7.17 -1.47 -4.52
N ASP A 260 7.64 -2.63 -4.05
CA ASP A 260 8.32 -3.64 -4.87
C ASP A 260 7.89 -5.07 -4.52
N ILE A 261 8.42 -6.06 -5.24
CA ILE A 261 8.19 -7.49 -5.01
C ILE A 261 8.56 -7.85 -3.57
N ARG A 262 7.63 -8.49 -2.88
CA ARG A 262 7.85 -9.01 -1.54
C ARG A 262 7.67 -10.53 -1.54
N ARG A 263 8.74 -11.26 -1.18
CA ARG A 263 8.73 -12.73 -1.18
C ARG A 263 8.10 -13.33 0.06
N ALA A 264 8.20 -12.63 1.22
CA ALA A 264 7.48 -13.04 2.42
C ALA A 264 5.97 -12.92 2.18
N PRO A 265 5.14 -13.90 2.52
CA PRO A 265 3.71 -13.87 2.24
C PRO A 265 3.02 -12.64 2.81
N TRP A 266 2.18 -12.01 2.03
CA TRP A 266 1.41 -10.83 2.43
C TRP A 266 0.06 -10.77 1.71
N ALA A 267 -0.87 -10.06 2.28
CA ALA A 267 -2.16 -9.79 1.67
C ALA A 267 -2.50 -8.30 1.74
N LEU A 268 -3.10 -7.78 0.69
CA LEU A 268 -3.72 -6.45 0.67
C LEU A 268 -5.23 -6.61 0.86
N ARG A 269 -5.79 -5.88 1.83
CA ARG A 269 -7.22 -5.74 2.01
C ARG A 269 -7.65 -4.30 1.76
N ARG A 270 -8.70 -4.10 0.94
CA ARG A 270 -9.34 -2.79 0.76
C ARG A 270 -10.78 -2.90 0.23
N GLY A 271 -11.57 -1.84 0.43
CA GLY A 271 -12.88 -1.68 -0.21
C GLY A 271 -12.78 -1.40 -1.72
N LEU A 272 -13.86 -1.65 -2.43
CA LEU A 272 -14.06 -1.11 -3.79
C LEU A 272 -14.20 0.41 -3.76
N GLY A 273 -14.84 0.96 -2.73
CA GLY A 273 -14.85 2.37 -2.39
C GLY A 273 -13.80 2.74 -1.33
N PRO A 274 -13.79 4.00 -0.86
CA PRO A 274 -12.97 4.46 0.25
C PRO A 274 -13.28 3.73 1.58
N SER A 275 -14.56 3.43 1.84
CA SER A 275 -14.97 2.66 3.01
C SER A 275 -14.85 1.15 2.77
N PRO A 276 -14.33 0.36 3.73
CA PRO A 276 -14.32 -1.10 3.62
C PRO A 276 -15.73 -1.70 3.73
N GLN A 277 -16.68 -1.02 4.38
CA GLN A 277 -18.09 -1.42 4.45
C GLN A 277 -18.93 -0.54 3.53
N PHE A 278 -20.06 -1.08 3.03
CA PHE A 278 -21.01 -0.31 2.24
C PHE A 278 -21.35 1.02 2.91
N ASN A 279 -21.10 2.12 2.18
CA ASN A 279 -21.38 3.48 2.62
C ASN A 279 -22.38 4.13 1.66
N ARG A 280 -23.53 4.59 2.19
CA ARG A 280 -24.59 5.25 1.40
C ARG A 280 -24.15 6.57 0.76
N ALA A 281 -23.10 7.20 1.28
CA ALA A 281 -22.54 8.42 0.73
C ALA A 281 -21.74 8.17 -0.55
N GLU A 282 -21.22 6.94 -0.73
CA GLU A 282 -20.42 6.59 -1.89
C GLU A 282 -21.26 6.55 -3.17
N ARG A 283 -20.64 7.03 -4.24
CA ARG A 283 -21.19 7.17 -5.59
C ARG A 283 -20.32 6.39 -6.58
N PRO A 284 -20.76 6.20 -7.85
CA PRO A 284 -19.95 5.52 -8.86
C PRO A 284 -18.53 6.08 -9.02
N GLU A 285 -18.36 7.41 -8.93
CA GLU A 285 -17.06 8.10 -9.02
C GLU A 285 -16.09 7.78 -7.88
N HIS A 286 -16.59 7.30 -6.74
CA HIS A 286 -15.77 6.90 -5.60
C HIS A 286 -15.32 5.43 -5.68
N MET A 287 -15.93 4.63 -6.56
CA MET A 287 -15.67 3.20 -6.66
C MET A 287 -14.54 2.91 -7.63
N LEU A 288 -13.77 1.85 -7.34
CA LEU A 288 -12.83 1.33 -8.35
C LEU A 288 -13.58 0.91 -9.61
N SER A 289 -13.16 1.43 -10.76
CA SER A 289 -13.59 0.88 -12.03
C SER A 289 -13.03 -0.55 -12.23
N ALA A 290 -13.60 -1.30 -13.16
CA ALA A 290 -13.07 -2.63 -13.49
C ALA A 290 -11.59 -2.59 -13.92
N GLY A 291 -11.18 -1.57 -14.70
CA GLY A 291 -9.78 -1.37 -15.08
C GLY A 291 -8.87 -1.09 -13.88
N ALA A 292 -9.31 -0.21 -12.96
CA ALA A 292 -8.55 0.08 -11.74
C ALA A 292 -8.48 -1.13 -10.78
N LEU A 293 -9.52 -1.95 -10.72
CA LEU A 293 -9.51 -3.18 -9.94
C LEU A 293 -8.57 -4.23 -10.55
N LEU A 294 -8.58 -4.38 -11.88
CA LEU A 294 -7.65 -5.28 -12.57
C LEU A 294 -6.20 -4.84 -12.43
N ASP A 295 -5.92 -3.54 -12.55
CA ASP A 295 -4.60 -2.96 -12.29
C ASP A 295 -4.11 -3.30 -10.88
N LEU A 296 -4.94 -3.03 -9.87
CA LEU A 296 -4.61 -3.34 -8.48
C LEU A 296 -4.36 -4.85 -8.27
N LEU A 297 -5.22 -5.70 -8.82
CA LEU A 297 -5.09 -7.16 -8.69
C LEU A 297 -3.77 -7.65 -9.31
N THR A 298 -3.50 -7.23 -10.54
CA THR A 298 -2.29 -7.64 -11.26
C THR A 298 -1.02 -7.08 -10.62
N GLU A 299 -1.07 -5.87 -10.07
CA GLU A 299 0.04 -5.30 -9.29
C GLU A 299 0.31 -6.10 -8.01
N VAL A 300 -0.73 -6.43 -7.25
CA VAL A 300 -0.60 -7.23 -6.01
C VAL A 300 -0.01 -8.59 -6.32
N VAL A 301 -0.50 -9.27 -7.34
CA VAL A 301 -0.01 -10.60 -7.75
C VAL A 301 1.42 -10.52 -8.29
N ALA A 302 1.74 -9.53 -9.11
CA ALA A 302 3.09 -9.31 -9.64
C ALA A 302 4.12 -9.01 -8.54
N LYS A 303 3.67 -8.42 -7.42
CA LYS A 303 4.49 -8.19 -6.23
C LYS A 303 4.48 -9.34 -5.20
N GLY A 304 3.84 -10.45 -5.52
CA GLY A 304 3.84 -11.69 -4.71
C GLY A 304 2.80 -11.74 -3.60
N GLY A 305 1.79 -10.88 -3.64
CA GLY A 305 0.72 -10.80 -2.64
C GLY A 305 -0.58 -11.47 -3.02
N ASN A 306 -1.52 -11.45 -2.08
CA ASN A 306 -2.92 -11.84 -2.26
C ASN A 306 -3.80 -10.60 -2.11
N LEU A 307 -4.78 -10.43 -2.99
CA LEU A 307 -5.75 -9.33 -2.90
C LEU A 307 -7.06 -9.81 -2.28
N LEU A 308 -7.54 -9.10 -1.26
CA LEU A 308 -8.89 -9.25 -0.72
C LEU A 308 -9.66 -7.96 -0.94
N ILE A 309 -10.81 -8.09 -1.59
CA ILE A 309 -11.73 -6.98 -1.80
C ILE A 309 -12.89 -7.09 -0.83
N ASP A 310 -13.09 -6.02 -0.05
CA ASP A 310 -14.25 -5.90 0.83
C ASP A 310 -15.52 -5.78 -0.02
N VAL A 311 -16.45 -6.67 0.26
CA VAL A 311 -17.81 -6.68 -0.28
C VAL A 311 -18.77 -6.68 0.90
N SER A 312 -19.72 -5.77 0.90
CA SER A 312 -20.60 -5.57 2.04
C SER A 312 -22.07 -5.57 1.63
N PRO A 313 -22.92 -6.34 2.30
CA PRO A 313 -24.36 -6.26 2.09
C PRO A 313 -24.90 -4.93 2.63
N GLY A 314 -25.95 -4.43 1.99
CA GLY A 314 -26.83 -3.43 2.57
C GLY A 314 -27.65 -4.02 3.72
N VAL A 315 -28.42 -3.16 4.40
CA VAL A 315 -29.28 -3.57 5.55
C VAL A 315 -30.31 -4.64 5.19
N ASP A 316 -30.72 -4.72 3.94
CA ASP A 316 -31.63 -5.77 3.44
C ASP A 316 -30.90 -7.09 3.11
N GLY A 317 -29.59 -7.08 3.04
CA GLY A 317 -28.73 -8.23 2.75
C GLY A 317 -28.25 -8.31 1.31
N THR A 318 -28.65 -7.41 0.42
CA THR A 318 -28.21 -7.43 -0.99
C THR A 318 -26.88 -6.74 -1.19
N ILE A 319 -26.06 -7.25 -2.13
CA ILE A 319 -24.87 -6.58 -2.60
C ILE A 319 -25.26 -5.61 -3.72
N SER A 320 -24.86 -4.35 -3.63
CA SER A 320 -25.22 -3.32 -4.60
C SER A 320 -24.57 -3.55 -5.97
N ASP A 321 -25.24 -3.09 -7.04
CA ASP A 321 -24.70 -3.16 -8.41
C ASP A 321 -23.37 -2.40 -8.53
N LEU A 322 -23.15 -1.35 -7.73
CA LEU A 322 -21.88 -0.62 -7.66
C LEU A 322 -20.73 -1.52 -7.25
N GLN A 323 -20.98 -2.51 -6.40
CA GLN A 323 -19.96 -3.49 -6.01
C GLN A 323 -19.89 -4.66 -7.00
N GLN A 324 -21.04 -5.14 -7.53
CA GLN A 324 -21.08 -6.30 -8.40
C GLN A 324 -20.45 -6.04 -9.78
N ALA A 325 -20.73 -4.88 -10.39
CA ALA A 325 -20.35 -4.61 -11.78
C ALA A 325 -18.82 -4.69 -12.02
N PRO A 326 -17.94 -4.00 -11.24
CA PRO A 326 -16.50 -4.11 -11.45
C PRO A 326 -15.96 -5.52 -11.15
N LEU A 327 -16.54 -6.23 -10.19
CA LEU A 327 -16.14 -7.60 -9.84
C LEU A 327 -16.40 -8.56 -10.99
N ARG A 328 -17.62 -8.55 -11.56
CA ARG A 328 -17.97 -9.40 -12.71
C ARG A 328 -17.14 -9.09 -13.95
N ALA A 329 -16.89 -7.80 -14.23
CA ALA A 329 -16.09 -7.42 -15.38
C ALA A 329 -14.64 -7.90 -15.28
N VAL A 330 -14.04 -7.87 -14.07
CA VAL A 330 -12.72 -8.47 -13.84
C VAL A 330 -12.78 -9.99 -13.94
N GLY A 331 -13.84 -10.60 -13.41
CA GLY A 331 -14.07 -12.04 -13.52
C GLY A 331 -14.19 -12.54 -14.97
N ASP A 332 -14.90 -11.80 -15.82
CA ASP A 332 -14.99 -12.10 -17.27
C ASP A 332 -13.60 -12.12 -17.90
N TRP A 333 -12.72 -11.17 -17.57
CA TRP A 333 -11.35 -11.14 -18.05
C TRP A 333 -10.51 -12.29 -17.49
N LEU A 334 -10.64 -12.61 -16.19
CA LEU A 334 -9.92 -13.71 -15.53
C LEU A 334 -10.39 -15.09 -16.01
N ALA A 335 -11.61 -15.22 -16.53
CA ALA A 335 -12.10 -16.49 -17.10
C ALA A 335 -11.28 -16.91 -18.33
N ASP A 336 -10.78 -15.93 -19.08
CA ASP A 336 -9.87 -16.16 -20.22
C ASP A 336 -8.40 -16.31 -19.76
N HIS A 337 -8.06 -15.79 -18.55
CA HIS A 337 -6.68 -15.73 -18.02
C HIS A 337 -6.58 -16.25 -16.58
N PRO A 338 -7.05 -17.48 -16.26
CA PRO A 338 -7.11 -18.00 -14.91
C PRO A 338 -5.74 -18.17 -14.26
N GLU A 339 -4.69 -18.31 -15.04
CA GLU A 339 -3.31 -18.43 -14.57
C GLU A 339 -2.81 -17.20 -13.80
N ILE A 340 -3.39 -16.03 -14.01
CA ILE A 340 -2.99 -14.79 -13.34
C ILE A 340 -3.15 -14.90 -11.82
N VAL A 341 -4.27 -15.44 -11.36
CA VAL A 341 -4.57 -15.59 -9.92
C VAL A 341 -4.27 -16.98 -9.37
N GLY A 342 -3.78 -17.90 -10.22
CA GLY A 342 -3.47 -19.30 -9.90
C GLY A 342 -1.96 -19.57 -9.86
N PRO A 343 -1.40 -20.28 -10.85
CA PRO A 343 -0.02 -20.76 -10.82
C PRO A 343 1.05 -19.70 -11.08
N SER A 344 0.66 -18.46 -11.37
CA SER A 344 1.62 -17.39 -11.67
C SER A 344 2.54 -17.09 -10.49
N ARG A 345 3.73 -16.59 -10.81
CA ARG A 345 4.74 -16.14 -9.84
C ARG A 345 5.28 -14.76 -10.24
N PRO A 346 5.76 -13.95 -9.30
CA PRO A 346 6.46 -12.73 -9.64
C PRO A 346 7.65 -13.00 -10.56
N PHE A 347 7.85 -12.13 -11.52
CA PHE A 347 9.07 -12.06 -12.33
C PHE A 347 10.16 -11.29 -11.57
N ASP A 348 11.34 -11.07 -12.16
CA ASP A 348 12.43 -10.30 -11.55
C ASP A 348 12.08 -8.84 -11.27
N GLN A 349 11.07 -8.34 -11.95
CA GLN A 349 10.48 -7.02 -11.78
C GLN A 349 8.96 -7.13 -11.89
N TRP A 350 8.23 -6.34 -11.11
CA TRP A 350 6.77 -6.44 -11.11
C TRP A 350 6.10 -5.70 -12.27
N GLY A 351 6.78 -4.68 -12.83
CA GLY A 351 6.22 -3.84 -13.89
C GLY A 351 6.48 -2.36 -13.69
N ASP A 352 5.64 -1.55 -14.32
CA ASP A 352 5.64 -0.09 -14.24
C ASP A 352 4.19 0.45 -14.17
N ALA A 353 3.95 1.71 -14.53
CA ALA A 353 2.60 2.29 -14.50
C ALA A 353 1.65 1.64 -15.51
N GLN A 354 2.15 1.02 -16.58
CA GLN A 354 1.35 0.52 -17.70
C GLN A 354 1.38 -1.01 -17.81
N VAL A 355 2.47 -1.66 -17.43
CA VAL A 355 2.69 -3.09 -17.66
C VAL A 355 2.92 -3.83 -16.35
N ARG A 356 2.38 -5.05 -16.22
CA ARG A 356 2.66 -5.99 -15.13
C ARG A 356 3.34 -7.23 -15.66
N TYR A 357 4.32 -7.75 -14.91
CA TYR A 357 5.06 -8.94 -15.29
C TYR A 357 4.80 -10.08 -14.32
N LEU A 358 4.51 -11.25 -14.88
CA LEU A 358 4.32 -12.50 -14.15
C LEU A 358 5.03 -13.62 -14.91
N THR A 359 5.32 -14.71 -14.23
CA THR A 359 5.79 -15.95 -14.86
C THR A 359 4.80 -17.07 -14.61
N VAL A 360 4.60 -17.90 -15.62
CA VAL A 360 3.86 -19.17 -15.54
C VAL A 360 4.71 -20.25 -16.17
N ALA A 361 5.16 -21.21 -15.37
CA ALA A 361 6.21 -22.16 -15.77
C ALA A 361 7.45 -21.39 -16.31
N ASP A 362 7.82 -21.61 -17.58
CA ASP A 362 8.98 -20.96 -18.21
C ASP A 362 8.59 -19.78 -19.11
N GLU A 363 7.33 -19.37 -19.09
CA GLU A 363 6.81 -18.24 -19.92
C GLU A 363 6.71 -16.98 -19.09
N LEU A 364 7.13 -15.84 -19.66
CA LEU A 364 6.88 -14.52 -19.13
C LEU A 364 5.57 -13.99 -19.69
N LEU A 365 4.70 -13.53 -18.81
CA LEU A 365 3.48 -12.83 -19.14
C LEU A 365 3.68 -11.33 -18.94
N ALA A 366 3.34 -10.53 -19.93
CA ALA A 366 3.28 -9.07 -19.83
C ALA A 366 1.83 -8.61 -20.03
N ILE A 367 1.26 -7.99 -19.00
CA ILE A 367 -0.12 -7.50 -19.00
C ILE A 367 -0.06 -6.00 -19.29
N ASP A 368 -0.57 -5.58 -20.45
CA ASP A 368 -0.72 -4.17 -20.84
C ASP A 368 -2.06 -3.63 -20.37
N LEU A 369 -2.04 -2.85 -19.30
CA LEU A 369 -3.23 -2.25 -18.66
C LEU A 369 -3.87 -1.13 -19.49
N ALA A 370 -3.11 -0.51 -20.39
CA ALA A 370 -3.64 0.52 -21.28
C ALA A 370 -4.35 -0.07 -22.51
N ALA A 371 -4.20 -1.39 -22.76
CA ALA A 371 -4.66 -2.06 -23.97
C ALA A 371 -4.30 -1.26 -25.23
N ALA A 372 -3.07 -0.75 -25.27
CA ALA A 372 -2.61 0.18 -26.29
C ALA A 372 -2.27 -0.53 -27.61
N SER A 373 -2.28 0.21 -28.73
CA SER A 373 -1.79 -0.30 -30.01
C SER A 373 -0.27 -0.43 -30.06
N GLU A 374 0.42 0.27 -29.16
CA GLU A 374 1.86 0.17 -28.97
C GLU A 374 2.19 0.20 -27.47
N VAL A 375 3.05 -0.71 -27.03
CA VAL A 375 3.53 -0.80 -25.64
C VAL A 375 5.04 -1.06 -25.61
N VAL A 376 5.72 -0.47 -24.63
CA VAL A 376 7.14 -0.70 -24.39
C VAL A 376 7.33 -1.50 -23.12
N LEU A 377 7.91 -2.68 -23.21
CA LEU A 377 8.27 -3.53 -22.09
C LEU A 377 9.67 -3.13 -21.62
N ALA A 378 9.76 -2.04 -20.84
CA ALA A 378 11.00 -1.37 -20.48
C ALA A 378 12.00 -2.24 -19.69
N GLY A 379 11.53 -3.27 -19.00
CA GLY A 379 12.38 -4.18 -18.25
C GLY A 379 13.10 -5.24 -19.06
N LEU A 380 12.74 -5.46 -20.32
CA LEU A 380 13.28 -6.54 -21.16
C LEU A 380 14.39 -6.02 -22.09
N THR A 381 15.41 -5.43 -21.50
CA THR A 381 16.57 -4.90 -22.24
C THR A 381 17.55 -6.00 -22.67
N PRO A 382 18.25 -5.84 -23.81
CA PRO A 382 19.15 -6.87 -24.37
C PRO A 382 20.34 -7.24 -23.47
N ASP A 383 20.73 -6.37 -22.54
CA ASP A 383 21.76 -6.63 -21.55
C ASP A 383 21.29 -7.53 -20.41
N ARG A 384 19.98 -7.69 -20.25
CA ARG A 384 19.38 -8.55 -19.21
C ARG A 384 18.78 -9.82 -19.79
N TYR A 385 18.11 -9.71 -20.93
CA TYR A 385 17.32 -10.78 -21.51
C TYR A 385 17.49 -10.85 -23.02
N ASP A 386 17.53 -12.07 -23.54
CA ASP A 386 17.36 -12.37 -24.95
C ASP A 386 15.89 -12.78 -25.19
N VAL A 387 15.13 -11.93 -25.88
CA VAL A 387 13.73 -12.17 -26.18
C VAL A 387 13.63 -12.98 -27.46
N THR A 388 13.08 -14.17 -27.36
CA THR A 388 13.02 -15.15 -28.46
C THR A 388 11.69 -15.17 -29.19
N SER A 389 10.62 -14.78 -28.50
CA SER A 389 9.27 -14.72 -29.08
C SER A 389 8.37 -13.74 -28.31
N VAL A 390 7.41 -13.14 -29.02
CA VAL A 390 6.31 -12.37 -28.44
C VAL A 390 5.02 -12.75 -29.17
N VAL A 391 4.01 -13.16 -28.42
CA VAL A 391 2.71 -13.58 -28.95
C VAL A 391 1.61 -12.88 -28.17
N ALA A 392 0.63 -12.30 -28.88
CA ALA A 392 -0.58 -11.78 -28.26
C ALA A 392 -1.53 -12.94 -27.91
N ASP A 393 -2.10 -12.94 -26.72
CA ASP A 393 -2.97 -14.01 -26.26
C ASP A 393 -4.29 -14.10 -27.04
N ASP A 394 -4.79 -12.96 -27.56
CA ASP A 394 -5.97 -12.88 -28.42
C ASP A 394 -5.71 -13.29 -29.87
N GLY A 395 -4.49 -13.75 -30.22
CA GLY A 395 -4.07 -14.13 -31.57
C GLY A 395 -3.93 -12.95 -32.54
N GLY A 396 -3.96 -11.71 -32.05
CA GLY A 396 -3.78 -10.51 -32.84
C GLY A 396 -2.39 -10.44 -33.50
N ALA A 397 -2.34 -9.97 -34.76
CA ALA A 397 -1.08 -9.77 -35.45
C ALA A 397 -0.30 -8.61 -34.84
N LEU A 398 0.99 -8.81 -34.63
CA LEU A 398 1.87 -7.81 -34.02
C LEU A 398 3.26 -7.78 -34.67
N HIS A 399 3.94 -6.67 -34.52
CA HIS A 399 5.36 -6.52 -34.78
C HIS A 399 6.04 -6.19 -33.45
N TRP A 400 7.21 -6.74 -33.20
CA TRP A 400 7.99 -6.42 -32.03
C TRP A 400 9.48 -6.28 -32.36
N GLU A 401 10.16 -5.45 -31.60
CA GLU A 401 11.59 -5.19 -31.72
C GLU A 401 12.21 -5.03 -30.33
N GLN A 402 13.30 -5.73 -30.05
CA GLN A 402 14.08 -5.54 -28.84
C GLN A 402 15.20 -4.52 -29.09
N HIS A 403 15.30 -3.54 -28.20
CA HIS A 403 16.29 -2.45 -28.24
C HIS A 403 16.77 -2.08 -26.84
N ARG A 404 17.71 -1.14 -26.72
CA ARG A 404 18.30 -0.75 -25.42
C ARG A 404 17.27 -0.22 -24.39
N GLY A 405 16.10 0.22 -24.82
CA GLY A 405 15.01 0.68 -23.95
C GLY A 405 14.03 -0.43 -23.54
N GLY A 406 14.21 -1.67 -24.02
CA GLY A 406 13.30 -2.79 -23.76
C GLY A 406 12.79 -3.45 -25.04
N VAL A 407 11.56 -3.96 -25.03
CA VAL A 407 10.87 -4.50 -26.20
C VAL A 407 9.70 -3.62 -26.55
N THR A 408 9.69 -3.05 -27.75
CA THR A 408 8.50 -2.38 -28.30
C THR A 408 7.64 -3.41 -29.01
N ILE A 409 6.35 -3.44 -28.67
CA ILE A 409 5.33 -4.25 -29.33
C ILE A 409 4.35 -3.29 -30.00
N SER A 410 4.14 -3.44 -31.32
CA SER A 410 3.15 -2.67 -32.07
C SER A 410 2.15 -3.63 -32.73
N ARG A 411 0.86 -3.43 -32.45
CA ARG A 411 -0.21 -4.23 -33.06
C ARG A 411 -0.49 -3.76 -34.47
N ILE A 412 -0.63 -4.70 -35.40
CA ILE A 412 -0.83 -4.40 -36.82
C ILE A 412 -2.30 -4.12 -37.13
N ASP A 413 -3.20 -4.82 -36.47
CA ASP A 413 -4.63 -4.80 -36.74
C ASP A 413 -5.43 -3.83 -35.89
N ARG A 414 -5.21 -3.85 -34.55
CA ARG A 414 -5.90 -2.99 -33.61
C ARG A 414 -5.37 -3.21 -32.16
N SER A 415 -5.81 -2.34 -31.24
CA SER A 415 -5.61 -2.56 -29.79
C SER A 415 -6.33 -3.83 -29.33
N PRO A 416 -5.85 -4.48 -28.27
CA PRO A 416 -6.53 -5.60 -27.63
C PRO A 416 -7.98 -5.27 -27.27
N ALA A 417 -8.87 -6.25 -27.33
CA ALA A 417 -10.21 -6.12 -26.81
C ALA A 417 -10.20 -6.42 -25.30
N GLY A 418 -11.03 -5.71 -24.54
CA GLY A 418 -11.20 -5.97 -23.11
C GLY A 418 -10.51 -4.94 -22.19
N LEU A 419 -10.32 -5.32 -20.92
CA LEU A 419 -9.78 -4.46 -19.85
C LEU A 419 -8.26 -4.29 -19.96
N ALA A 420 -7.53 -5.29 -20.46
CA ALA A 420 -6.08 -5.28 -20.62
C ALA A 420 -5.67 -6.21 -21.77
N GLY A 421 -4.50 -5.96 -22.38
CA GLY A 421 -3.86 -6.89 -23.30
C GLY A 421 -2.92 -7.85 -22.56
N LEU A 422 -2.79 -9.09 -23.05
CA LEU A 422 -1.84 -10.05 -22.54
C LEU A 422 -0.88 -10.50 -23.65
N TYR A 423 0.41 -10.48 -23.34
CA TYR A 423 1.47 -10.97 -24.20
C TYR A 423 2.24 -12.09 -23.52
N ARG A 424 2.45 -13.19 -24.25
CA ARG A 424 3.31 -14.31 -23.85
C ARG A 424 4.67 -14.14 -24.49
N ILE A 425 5.71 -14.17 -23.66
CA ILE A 425 7.06 -13.77 -24.09
C ILE A 425 8.04 -14.88 -23.74
N GLY A 426 8.71 -15.42 -24.76
CA GLY A 426 9.85 -16.28 -24.59
C GLY A 426 11.08 -15.45 -24.23
N VAL A 427 11.62 -15.63 -23.04
CA VAL A 427 12.82 -14.93 -22.57
C VAL A 427 13.87 -15.90 -22.10
N GLN A 428 15.14 -15.57 -22.34
CA GLN A 428 16.30 -16.22 -21.75
C GLN A 428 17.19 -15.16 -21.14
N PRO A 429 17.90 -15.43 -20.02
CA PRO A 429 18.93 -14.52 -19.56
C PRO A 429 19.95 -14.26 -20.67
N ALA A 430 20.36 -13.01 -20.85
CA ALA A 430 21.37 -12.68 -21.86
C ALA A 430 22.65 -13.46 -21.63
N ALA A 431 23.25 -13.98 -22.69
CA ALA A 431 24.37 -14.94 -22.61
C ALA A 431 25.70 -14.32 -22.09
N GLU A 432 25.80 -13.01 -21.93
CA GLU A 432 26.99 -12.31 -21.47
C GLU A 432 26.81 -11.77 -20.04
N ALA A 433 27.77 -12.16 -19.17
CA ALA A 433 28.13 -11.55 -17.91
C ALA A 433 27.41 -11.96 -16.62
N ILE A 434 26.98 -13.19 -16.44
CA ILE A 434 26.61 -13.66 -15.11
C ILE A 434 27.78 -14.45 -14.51
N GLN A 435 28.56 -13.83 -13.64
CA GLN A 435 29.41 -14.58 -12.71
C GLN A 435 28.58 -14.91 -11.48
N LEU A 436 28.02 -16.12 -11.47
CA LEU A 436 27.29 -16.67 -10.31
C LEU A 436 28.31 -17.02 -9.22
N PHE A 437 28.19 -16.39 -8.06
CA PHE A 437 28.83 -16.86 -6.84
C PHE A 437 27.83 -17.64 -6.03
N ASP A 438 27.98 -18.97 -6.01
CA ASP A 438 27.24 -19.86 -5.12
C ASP A 438 27.88 -19.80 -3.73
N ASP A 439 27.26 -19.11 -2.78
CA ASP A 439 27.79 -18.99 -1.42
C ASP A 439 27.05 -19.94 -0.46
N ARG A 440 27.51 -21.18 -0.42
CA ARG A 440 27.27 -22.09 0.71
C ARG A 440 28.43 -22.12 1.70
N ALA A 441 29.38 -21.17 1.62
CA ALA A 441 30.52 -21.10 2.50
C ALA A 441 30.25 -20.23 3.73
N ALA A 442 30.52 -20.75 4.90
CA ALA A 442 30.25 -20.18 6.22
C ALA A 442 31.19 -19.03 6.65
N ALA A 443 31.72 -18.21 5.74
CA ALA A 443 32.50 -17.01 6.06
C ALA A 443 32.16 -15.88 5.08
N PRO A 444 31.99 -14.60 5.54
CA PRO A 444 31.71 -13.50 4.64
C PRO A 444 32.84 -13.31 3.63
N LEU A 445 32.55 -13.49 2.36
CA LEU A 445 33.47 -13.26 1.25
C LEU A 445 33.83 -11.76 1.16
N ALA A 446 35.10 -11.46 1.00
CA ALA A 446 35.55 -10.12 0.68
C ALA A 446 35.10 -9.77 -0.75
N LEU A 447 34.07 -8.95 -0.87
CA LEU A 447 33.42 -8.61 -2.13
C LEU A 447 34.29 -7.69 -3.00
N GLN A 448 35.09 -6.81 -2.39
CA GLN A 448 35.88 -5.81 -3.11
C GLN A 448 36.87 -6.39 -4.16
N PRO A 449 37.65 -7.47 -3.89
CA PRO A 449 38.52 -8.02 -4.90
C PRO A 449 37.81 -8.54 -6.16
N LEU A 450 36.57 -8.95 -6.03
CA LEU A 450 35.72 -9.39 -7.15
C LEU A 450 35.25 -8.20 -7.97
N LEU A 451 34.84 -7.12 -7.31
CA LEU A 451 34.48 -5.87 -7.95
C LEU A 451 35.67 -5.24 -8.66
N ASP A 452 36.87 -5.25 -8.05
CA ASP A 452 38.09 -4.72 -8.65
C ASP A 452 38.51 -5.48 -9.92
N ALA A 453 38.14 -6.74 -10.05
CA ALA A 453 38.39 -7.56 -11.25
C ALA A 453 37.29 -7.41 -12.32
N ALA A 454 36.17 -6.79 -12.01
CA ALA A 454 35.03 -6.62 -12.92
C ALA A 454 35.36 -5.54 -13.97
N VAL A 455 34.95 -5.77 -15.21
CA VAL A 455 35.11 -4.81 -16.31
C VAL A 455 33.81 -4.05 -16.55
N ALA A 456 33.91 -2.85 -17.09
CA ALA A 456 32.73 -2.06 -17.44
C ALA A 456 31.77 -2.86 -18.35
N GLY A 457 30.47 -2.80 -18.05
CA GLY A 457 29.42 -3.57 -18.71
C GLY A 457 29.13 -4.94 -18.06
N SER A 458 29.94 -5.37 -17.07
CA SER A 458 29.69 -6.65 -16.38
C SER A 458 28.68 -6.52 -15.23
N VAL A 459 27.95 -7.62 -14.97
CA VAL A 459 27.07 -7.78 -13.82
C VAL A 459 27.70 -8.73 -12.82
N VAL A 460 27.97 -8.27 -11.61
CA VAL A 460 28.38 -9.09 -10.46
C VAL A 460 27.14 -9.50 -9.70
N GLN A 461 26.73 -10.74 -9.86
CA GLN A 461 25.56 -11.30 -9.20
C GLN A 461 25.94 -11.85 -7.83
N LEU A 462 25.29 -11.36 -6.77
CA LEU A 462 25.41 -11.90 -5.41
C LEU A 462 24.32 -12.94 -5.16
N GLY A 463 24.67 -14.02 -4.47
CA GLY A 463 23.74 -14.99 -3.94
C GLY A 463 22.99 -14.49 -2.70
N ASP A 464 22.18 -15.40 -2.11
CA ASP A 464 21.54 -15.18 -0.82
C ASP A 464 22.60 -15.06 0.28
N GLY A 465 22.44 -14.09 1.18
CA GLY A 465 23.30 -13.97 2.33
C GLY A 465 23.70 -12.55 2.70
N GLN A 466 24.66 -12.47 3.64
CA GLN A 466 25.18 -11.21 4.15
C GLN A 466 26.64 -11.02 3.70
N TYR A 467 26.92 -9.88 3.12
CA TYR A 467 28.24 -9.49 2.65
C TYR A 467 28.75 -8.33 3.51
N THR A 468 30.07 -8.25 3.69
CA THR A 468 30.68 -7.17 4.49
C THR A 468 31.12 -6.03 3.59
N GLY A 469 30.65 -4.81 3.90
CA GLY A 469 31.13 -3.56 3.31
C GLY A 469 32.22 -2.90 4.18
N PRO A 470 32.72 -1.70 3.79
CA PRO A 470 32.26 -0.96 2.62
C PRO A 470 32.78 -1.54 1.31
N VAL A 471 32.01 -1.36 0.23
CA VAL A 471 32.39 -1.76 -1.11
C VAL A 471 32.28 -0.58 -2.09
N GLU A 472 33.16 -0.57 -3.09
CA GLU A 472 33.13 0.36 -4.21
C GLU A 472 32.79 -0.41 -5.49
N VAL A 473 31.71 -0.01 -6.18
CA VAL A 473 31.33 -0.58 -7.45
C VAL A 473 32.01 0.22 -8.56
N PRO A 474 32.87 -0.40 -9.36
CA PRO A 474 33.63 0.29 -10.42
C PRO A 474 32.71 0.87 -11.51
N ALA A 475 33.24 1.79 -12.30
CA ALA A 475 32.55 2.45 -13.38
C ALA A 475 31.95 1.44 -14.39
N GLY A 476 30.67 1.62 -14.73
CA GLY A 476 29.95 0.77 -15.66
C GLY A 476 29.68 -0.64 -15.18
N VAL A 477 29.92 -0.97 -13.91
CA VAL A 477 29.64 -2.31 -13.34
C VAL A 477 28.29 -2.30 -12.62
N THR A 478 27.50 -3.37 -12.78
CA THR A 478 26.29 -3.60 -12.02
C THR A 478 26.55 -4.60 -10.90
N LEU A 479 26.29 -4.21 -9.66
CA LEU A 479 26.23 -5.12 -8.51
C LEU A 479 24.77 -5.46 -8.22
N ARG A 480 24.40 -6.72 -8.35
CA ARG A 480 23.02 -7.18 -8.23
C ARG A 480 22.87 -8.25 -7.16
N GLY A 481 21.85 -8.12 -6.31
CA GLY A 481 21.44 -9.14 -5.34
C GLY A 481 20.32 -10.05 -5.87
N MET A 482 19.92 -10.98 -5.04
CA MET A 482 18.78 -11.89 -5.29
C MET A 482 17.43 -11.33 -4.77
N GLY A 483 17.42 -10.08 -4.33
CA GLY A 483 16.34 -9.38 -3.66
C GLY A 483 16.86 -8.71 -2.38
N TRP A 484 16.36 -7.52 -2.05
CA TRP A 484 16.80 -6.81 -0.84
C TRP A 484 16.43 -7.56 0.47
N ASP A 485 15.51 -8.50 0.43
CA ASP A 485 15.13 -9.40 1.53
C ASP A 485 16.02 -10.66 1.64
N ARG A 486 16.87 -10.92 0.64
CA ARG A 486 17.74 -12.10 0.53
C ARG A 486 19.22 -11.77 0.53
N THR A 487 19.60 -10.67 -0.08
CA THR A 487 20.99 -10.24 -0.21
C THR A 487 21.20 -8.95 0.55
N SER A 488 22.15 -8.92 1.48
CA SER A 488 22.48 -7.71 2.24
C SER A 488 23.96 -7.41 2.26
N ILE A 489 24.28 -6.09 2.23
CA ILE A 489 25.63 -5.57 2.46
C ILE A 489 25.60 -4.78 3.76
N ILE A 490 26.38 -5.24 4.73
CA ILE A 490 26.49 -4.59 6.04
C ILE A 490 27.70 -3.67 6.03
N GLY A 491 27.47 -2.35 6.18
CA GLY A 491 28.53 -1.36 6.32
C GLY A 491 29.39 -1.61 7.55
N GLY A 492 30.72 -1.45 7.42
CA GLY A 492 31.68 -1.76 8.47
C GLY A 492 31.50 -0.88 9.72
N ASN A 493 31.65 -1.48 10.90
CA ASN A 493 31.61 -0.82 12.18
C ASN A 493 32.86 0.06 12.38
N GLY A 494 32.69 1.37 12.37
CA GLY A 494 33.53 2.21 13.23
C GLY A 494 34.49 3.21 12.63
N SER A 495 34.49 3.57 11.34
CA SER A 495 35.26 4.75 10.87
C SER A 495 34.32 5.85 10.36
N PRO A 496 34.50 7.11 10.74
CA PRO A 496 33.71 8.21 10.22
C PRO A 496 33.97 8.36 8.70
N GLY A 497 32.90 8.20 7.90
CA GLY A 497 32.92 8.43 6.44
C GLY A 497 32.80 7.18 5.56
N THR A 498 32.74 5.98 6.09
CA THR A 498 32.59 4.75 5.30
C THR A 498 31.11 4.39 5.15
N GLY A 499 30.50 4.70 3.99
CA GLY A 499 29.19 4.20 3.56
C GLY A 499 29.22 2.67 3.32
N GLY A 500 28.05 2.06 3.20
CA GLY A 500 27.93 0.63 2.88
C GLY A 500 28.41 0.33 1.46
N VAL A 501 27.94 1.11 0.47
CA VAL A 501 28.26 0.97 -0.96
C VAL A 501 28.55 2.33 -1.58
N ARG A 502 29.57 2.42 -2.41
CA ARG A 502 29.92 3.58 -3.23
C ARG A 502 29.81 3.23 -4.71
N LEU A 503 29.19 4.08 -5.51
CA LEU A 503 29.01 3.88 -6.95
C LEU A 503 29.85 4.90 -7.75
N ALA A 504 30.71 4.39 -8.65
CA ALA A 504 31.42 5.18 -9.63
C ALA A 504 30.55 5.54 -10.84
N ASP A 505 31.12 6.18 -11.89
CA ASP A 505 30.37 6.58 -13.09
C ASP A 505 29.68 5.38 -13.76
N ASP A 506 28.41 5.57 -14.13
CA ASP A 506 27.57 4.55 -14.76
C ASP A 506 27.46 3.22 -13.98
N ALA A 507 27.88 3.19 -12.70
CA ALA A 507 27.74 2.00 -11.85
C ALA A 507 26.30 1.84 -11.34
N ARG A 508 25.87 0.58 -11.14
CA ARG A 508 24.50 0.28 -10.70
C ARG A 508 24.51 -0.64 -9.48
N LEU A 509 23.56 -0.39 -8.59
CA LEU A 509 23.26 -1.25 -7.45
C LEU A 509 21.79 -1.71 -7.56
N GLU A 510 21.57 -3.01 -7.56
CA GLU A 510 20.22 -3.55 -7.79
C GLU A 510 19.83 -4.63 -6.78
N ALA A 511 18.61 -4.55 -6.25
CA ALA A 511 17.97 -5.59 -5.46
C ALA A 511 18.77 -6.04 -4.22
N ILE A 512 19.37 -5.10 -3.49
CA ILE A 512 20.23 -5.36 -2.31
C ILE A 512 19.73 -4.53 -1.12
N HIS A 513 19.80 -5.13 0.07
CA HIS A 513 19.64 -4.41 1.33
C HIS A 513 20.99 -3.87 1.79
N VAL A 514 21.11 -2.56 1.92
CA VAL A 514 22.35 -1.91 2.38
C VAL A 514 22.11 -1.27 3.75
N THR A 515 22.96 -1.60 4.71
CA THR A 515 22.95 -0.97 6.03
C THR A 515 24.17 -0.07 6.21
N GLY A 516 23.99 1.15 6.73
CA GLY A 516 25.09 2.07 6.99
C GLY A 516 24.68 3.24 7.88
N HIS A 517 25.47 3.55 8.90
CA HIS A 517 25.10 4.56 9.92
C HIS A 517 25.15 6.02 9.44
N LYS A 518 26.01 6.39 8.49
CA LYS A 518 26.14 7.77 8.00
C LYS A 518 25.72 7.94 6.55
N SER A 519 25.92 6.94 5.74
CA SER A 519 25.41 6.81 4.37
C SER A 519 25.33 5.32 4.07
N ALA A 520 24.18 4.85 3.66
CA ALA A 520 24.06 3.47 3.19
C ALA A 520 24.67 3.36 1.79
N VAL A 521 24.31 4.30 0.90
CA VAL A 521 24.84 4.33 -0.49
C VAL A 521 25.30 5.74 -0.83
N ALA A 522 26.46 5.81 -1.48
CA ALA A 522 27.02 7.04 -2.06
C ALA A 522 27.09 6.90 -3.60
N LEU A 523 26.38 7.77 -4.33
CA LEU A 523 26.40 7.89 -5.77
C LEU A 523 27.32 9.09 -6.12
N ASP A 524 28.63 8.85 -6.14
CA ASP A 524 29.61 9.90 -6.46
C ASP A 524 29.85 10.00 -7.98
N GLY A 525 29.58 8.92 -8.71
CA GLY A 525 29.72 8.86 -10.15
C GLY A 525 28.48 9.37 -10.90
N SER A 526 28.73 10.04 -12.03
CA SER A 526 27.65 10.49 -12.93
C SER A 526 27.03 9.30 -13.66
N GLY A 527 25.72 9.36 -13.93
CA GLY A 527 24.98 8.26 -14.58
C GLY A 527 24.76 7.04 -13.68
N SER A 528 25.22 7.08 -12.42
CA SER A 528 25.06 5.94 -11.50
C SER A 528 23.61 5.74 -11.03
N ALA A 529 23.28 4.50 -10.66
CA ALA A 529 21.91 4.16 -10.32
C ALA A 529 21.77 3.21 -9.12
N VAL A 530 20.71 3.42 -8.33
CA VAL A 530 20.23 2.49 -7.28
C VAL A 530 18.80 2.10 -7.59
N VAL A 531 18.56 0.80 -7.74
CA VAL A 531 17.25 0.28 -8.23
C VAL A 531 16.76 -0.87 -7.36
N GLY A 532 15.52 -0.78 -6.87
CA GLY A 532 14.88 -1.87 -6.12
C GLY A 532 15.65 -2.28 -4.85
N CYS A 533 16.35 -1.35 -4.22
CA CYS A 533 17.14 -1.59 -3.02
C CYS A 533 16.40 -1.18 -1.75
N ARG A 534 16.83 -1.75 -0.62
CA ARG A 534 16.50 -1.23 0.70
C ARG A 534 17.73 -0.62 1.34
N CYS A 535 17.62 0.57 1.88
CA CYS A 535 18.72 1.31 2.48
C CYS A 535 18.35 1.73 3.92
N ASP A 536 18.98 1.11 4.92
CA ASP A 536 18.80 1.49 6.33
C ASP A 536 19.82 2.58 6.70
N GLY A 537 19.75 3.72 6.03
CA GLY A 537 20.58 4.89 6.20
C GLY A 537 20.46 5.82 4.99
N PRO A 538 21.00 7.06 5.07
CA PRO A 538 20.90 8.03 3.99
C PRO A 538 21.54 7.55 2.67
N ILE A 539 20.93 7.93 1.57
CA ILE A 539 21.52 7.84 0.23
C ILE A 539 22.06 9.22 -0.12
N ALA A 540 23.33 9.33 -0.43
CA ALA A 540 23.96 10.59 -0.82
C ALA A 540 24.39 10.53 -2.30
N ALA A 541 23.90 11.46 -3.11
CA ALA A 541 24.20 11.53 -4.54
C ALA A 541 24.86 12.87 -4.87
N THR A 542 26.14 12.85 -5.20
CA THR A 542 26.92 14.01 -5.64
C THR A 542 27.20 13.99 -7.15
N GLY A 543 26.99 12.84 -7.80
CA GLY A 543 27.09 12.69 -9.24
C GLY A 543 25.95 13.38 -9.99
N HIS A 544 26.17 13.65 -11.29
CA HIS A 544 25.14 14.18 -12.18
C HIS A 544 24.37 13.03 -12.86
N ASP A 545 23.14 13.27 -13.31
CA ASP A 545 22.33 12.30 -14.03
C ASP A 545 22.08 10.99 -13.25
N VAL A 546 22.09 11.04 -11.92
CA VAL A 546 21.89 9.87 -11.07
C VAL A 546 20.44 9.40 -11.06
N GLN A 547 20.23 8.11 -10.88
CA GLN A 547 18.91 7.50 -10.80
C GLN A 547 18.73 6.74 -9.49
N ILE A 548 17.65 7.07 -8.75
CA ILE A 548 17.24 6.39 -7.52
C ILE A 548 15.79 5.93 -7.72
N LEU A 549 15.62 4.64 -8.01
CA LEU A 549 14.36 4.09 -8.50
C LEU A 549 13.85 2.98 -7.58
N SER A 550 12.59 3.06 -7.15
CA SER A 550 11.92 2.03 -6.36
C SER A 550 12.70 1.62 -5.09
N VAL A 551 13.27 2.58 -4.39
CA VAL A 551 14.07 2.36 -3.18
C VAL A 551 13.21 2.49 -1.93
N ILE A 552 13.42 1.58 -0.97
CA ILE A 552 12.88 1.68 0.39
C ILE A 552 13.98 2.25 1.28
N GLY A 553 13.71 3.37 1.96
CA GLY A 553 14.75 4.03 2.75
C GLY A 553 14.24 5.08 3.71
N THR A 554 15.14 5.94 4.16
CA THR A 554 14.84 7.03 5.10
C THR A 554 15.02 8.41 4.46
N THR A 555 16.18 8.70 3.92
CA THR A 555 16.58 10.03 3.44
C THR A 555 17.42 9.93 2.16
N ILE A 556 17.19 10.86 1.23
CA ILE A 556 17.98 11.02 0.00
C ILE A 556 18.51 12.45 -0.05
N LEU A 557 19.84 12.60 -0.17
CA LEU A 557 20.55 13.87 -0.24
C LEU A 557 21.17 14.03 -1.62
N ILE A 558 20.84 15.11 -2.32
CA ILE A 558 21.25 15.36 -3.70
C ILE A 558 22.11 16.63 -3.75
N GLY A 559 23.39 16.47 -4.16
CA GLY A 559 24.31 17.56 -4.41
C GLY A 559 24.73 17.69 -5.89
N GLY A 560 24.22 16.83 -6.78
CA GLY A 560 24.48 16.86 -8.22
C GLY A 560 23.37 17.54 -9.02
N GLU A 561 23.37 17.37 -10.34
CA GLU A 561 22.37 17.91 -11.25
C GLU A 561 21.58 16.78 -11.95
N ARG A 562 20.38 17.06 -12.41
CA ARG A 562 19.52 16.16 -13.21
C ARG A 562 19.29 14.78 -12.56
N ALA A 563 19.18 14.77 -11.22
CA ALA A 563 18.84 13.56 -10.49
C ALA A 563 17.39 13.15 -10.75
N SER A 564 17.16 11.85 -10.95
CA SER A 564 15.82 11.26 -11.03
C SER A 564 15.55 10.38 -9.81
N ILE A 565 14.57 10.79 -8.97
CA ILE A 565 14.15 10.06 -7.78
C ILE A 565 12.70 9.64 -8.01
N GLU A 566 12.49 8.36 -8.30
CA GLU A 566 11.18 7.90 -8.73
C GLU A 566 10.70 6.65 -7.97
N ARG A 567 9.43 6.66 -7.56
CA ARG A 567 8.74 5.51 -6.95
C ARG A 567 9.43 4.97 -5.69
N CYS A 568 10.11 5.85 -4.95
CA CYS A 568 10.72 5.48 -3.68
C CYS A 568 9.72 5.55 -2.54
N SER A 569 9.89 4.70 -1.53
CA SER A 569 9.13 4.73 -0.29
C SER A 569 10.06 5.10 0.86
N LEU A 570 9.92 6.33 1.35
CA LEU A 570 10.79 6.90 2.37
C LEU A 570 10.02 7.11 3.66
N LYS A 571 10.54 6.52 4.74
CA LYS A 571 9.98 6.71 6.07
C LYS A 571 11.05 7.22 7.01
N GLY A 572 10.89 8.47 7.45
CA GLY A 572 11.82 9.16 8.34
C GLY A 572 11.42 9.16 9.80
N SER A 573 12.05 10.05 10.52
CA SER A 573 11.66 10.50 11.86
C SER A 573 11.18 11.96 11.78
N PHE A 574 10.54 12.45 12.82
CA PHE A 574 10.00 13.81 12.86
C PHE A 574 11.05 14.94 12.84
N ASP A 575 12.33 14.60 12.79
CA ASP A 575 13.44 15.54 12.70
C ASP A 575 14.20 15.46 11.34
N ASP A 576 13.83 14.51 10.47
CA ASP A 576 14.51 14.25 9.20
C ASP A 576 13.86 14.97 8.01
N VAL A 577 14.64 15.16 6.95
CA VAL A 577 14.15 15.52 5.62
C VAL A 577 14.16 14.28 4.73
N GLY A 578 13.06 14.03 4.01
CA GLY A 578 12.94 12.84 3.17
C GLY A 578 13.82 12.91 1.91
N ILE A 579 13.61 13.94 1.08
CA ILE A 579 14.47 14.23 -0.08
C ILE A 579 14.95 15.68 0.06
N GLU A 580 16.25 15.87 0.00
CA GLU A 580 16.87 17.19 0.10
C GLU A 580 17.82 17.45 -1.08
N THR A 581 17.68 18.63 -1.70
CA THR A 581 18.64 19.11 -2.72
C THR A 581 19.25 20.42 -2.23
N ASP A 582 20.58 20.52 -2.26
CA ASP A 582 21.29 21.74 -1.85
C ASP A 582 21.48 22.75 -2.99
N SER A 583 21.32 22.31 -4.25
CA SER A 583 21.43 23.15 -5.44
C SER A 583 21.17 22.32 -6.70
N GLY A 584 21.38 22.88 -7.88
CA GLY A 584 21.35 22.17 -9.13
C GLY A 584 20.12 22.45 -9.97
N PHE A 585 19.97 21.75 -11.08
CA PHE A 585 18.85 21.94 -12.00
C PHE A 585 18.39 20.62 -12.61
N GLY A 586 17.16 20.63 -13.12
CA GLY A 586 16.61 19.51 -13.88
C GLY A 586 16.31 18.27 -13.06
N HIS A 587 16.11 18.40 -11.75
CA HIS A 587 15.72 17.28 -10.90
C HIS A 587 14.30 16.82 -11.19
N ARG A 588 14.10 15.51 -11.10
CA ARG A 588 12.81 14.84 -11.25
C ARG A 588 12.52 14.05 -9.98
N ILE A 589 11.56 14.49 -9.20
CA ILE A 589 11.12 13.85 -7.95
C ILE A 589 9.67 13.41 -8.17
N ILE A 590 9.46 12.15 -8.59
CA ILE A 590 8.18 11.71 -9.15
C ILE A 590 7.68 10.40 -8.52
N GLY A 591 6.40 10.41 -8.12
CA GLY A 591 5.70 9.19 -7.70
C GLY A 591 6.22 8.59 -6.39
N ASN A 592 6.90 9.38 -5.54
CA ASN A 592 7.45 8.90 -4.28
C ASN A 592 6.43 8.95 -3.15
N GLU A 593 6.58 8.07 -2.17
CA GLU A 593 5.81 8.07 -0.93
C GLU A 593 6.73 8.47 0.23
N LEU A 594 6.40 9.60 0.90
CA LEU A 594 7.21 10.18 1.98
C LEU A 594 6.34 10.40 3.22
N VAL A 595 6.68 9.71 4.31
CA VAL A 595 5.90 9.76 5.57
C VAL A 595 6.79 9.93 6.79
N ASP A 596 6.24 10.56 7.82
CA ASP A 596 6.86 10.74 9.14
C ASP A 596 8.15 11.58 9.14
N HIS A 597 8.34 12.48 8.17
CA HIS A 597 9.47 13.42 8.12
C HIS A 597 9.09 14.78 8.73
N LEU A 598 10.10 15.58 9.11
CA LEU A 598 9.92 17.00 9.40
C LEU A 598 9.51 17.73 8.13
N CYS A 599 10.22 17.48 7.03
CA CYS A 599 9.92 17.96 5.69
C CYS A 599 10.04 16.78 4.71
N SER A 600 9.01 16.55 3.86
CA SER A 600 9.09 15.46 2.90
C SER A 600 10.07 15.75 1.78
N ILE A 601 9.96 16.90 1.11
CA ILE A 601 10.83 17.33 0.01
C ILE A 601 11.27 18.76 0.27
N ARG A 602 12.58 18.98 0.36
CA ARG A 602 13.20 20.28 0.49
C ARG A 602 14.16 20.55 -0.67
N MET A 603 14.03 21.69 -1.31
CA MET A 603 14.90 22.13 -2.38
C MET A 603 15.47 23.51 -2.05
N HIS A 604 16.81 23.64 -2.13
CA HIS A 604 17.51 24.92 -1.99
C HIS A 604 18.19 25.27 -3.30
N ASP A 605 18.15 26.55 -3.70
CA ASP A 605 18.86 27.09 -4.86
C ASP A 605 18.75 26.22 -6.13
N ALA A 606 17.68 25.45 -6.25
CA ALA A 606 17.43 24.55 -7.37
C ALA A 606 16.65 25.24 -8.49
N SER A 607 16.80 24.77 -9.73
CA SER A 607 16.10 25.34 -10.86
C SER A 607 15.60 24.31 -11.87
N ALA A 608 14.61 24.71 -12.69
CA ALA A 608 14.05 23.94 -13.80
C ALA A 608 13.75 22.46 -13.45
N SER A 609 13.19 22.24 -12.26
CA SER A 609 12.98 20.92 -11.68
C SER A 609 11.47 20.63 -11.53
N ARG A 610 11.14 19.33 -11.41
CA ARG A 610 9.75 18.87 -11.31
C ARG A 610 9.54 17.97 -10.09
N VAL A 611 8.57 18.34 -9.27
CA VAL A 611 8.07 17.58 -8.11
C VAL A 611 6.64 17.14 -8.41
N ALA A 612 6.44 15.87 -8.78
CA ALA A 612 5.15 15.46 -9.31
C ALA A 612 4.69 14.10 -8.78
N GLU A 613 3.37 13.93 -8.69
CA GLU A 613 2.73 12.64 -8.36
C GLU A 613 3.19 12.04 -7.03
N ASN A 614 3.84 12.83 -6.16
CA ASN A 614 4.30 12.36 -4.87
C ASN A 614 3.17 12.34 -3.86
N ARG A 615 3.33 11.47 -2.86
CA ARG A 615 2.45 11.36 -1.71
C ARG A 615 3.22 11.73 -0.46
N CYS A 616 2.85 12.84 0.11
CA CYS A 616 3.58 13.42 1.22
C CYS A 616 2.70 13.54 2.47
N ALA A 617 3.23 13.08 3.59
CA ALA A 617 2.70 13.36 4.92
C ALA A 617 3.87 13.72 5.83
N ALA A 618 3.98 15.00 6.20
CA ALA A 618 5.11 15.54 6.95
C ALA A 618 4.62 16.37 8.14
N ARG A 619 5.47 16.56 9.14
CA ARG A 619 5.12 17.32 10.32
C ARG A 619 4.95 18.82 10.02
N TRP A 620 5.85 19.42 9.21
CA TRP A 620 5.86 20.83 8.91
C TRP A 620 5.63 21.14 7.44
N TRP A 621 6.47 20.62 6.52
CA TRP A 621 6.41 20.92 5.10
C TRP A 621 6.32 19.63 4.28
N ALA A 622 5.35 19.57 3.38
CA ALA A 622 5.38 18.48 2.40
C ALA A 622 6.33 18.80 1.25
N VAL A 623 6.27 20.02 0.70
CA VAL A 623 7.25 20.53 -0.28
C VAL A 623 7.70 21.93 0.18
N HIS A 624 8.99 22.11 0.39
CA HIS A 624 9.59 23.39 0.80
C HIS A 624 10.66 23.80 -0.21
N LEU A 625 10.42 24.91 -0.91
CA LEU A 625 11.28 25.46 -1.93
C LEU A 625 11.91 26.74 -1.41
N VAL A 626 13.24 26.76 -1.29
CA VAL A 626 13.99 27.92 -0.77
C VAL A 626 14.88 28.47 -1.88
N GLN A 627 14.61 29.71 -2.31
CA GLN A 627 15.34 30.42 -3.37
C GLN A 627 15.43 29.63 -4.69
N CYS A 628 14.33 28.96 -5.06
CA CYS A 628 14.25 28.08 -6.23
C CYS A 628 13.63 28.79 -7.44
N ASP A 629 14.12 28.48 -8.65
CA ASP A 629 13.64 29.07 -9.89
C ASP A 629 12.99 28.03 -10.81
N HIS A 630 11.80 28.37 -11.37
CA HIS A 630 11.12 27.55 -12.37
C HIS A 630 10.88 26.12 -11.92
N ILE A 631 10.34 25.92 -10.72
CA ILE A 631 9.97 24.62 -10.19
C ILE A 631 8.50 24.32 -10.54
N GLU A 632 8.23 23.13 -11.01
CA GLU A 632 6.87 22.61 -11.17
C GLU A 632 6.52 21.68 -10.00
N VAL A 633 5.51 22.05 -9.19
CA VAL A 633 4.93 21.21 -8.14
C VAL A 633 3.52 20.83 -8.59
N VAL A 634 3.36 19.60 -9.11
CA VAL A 634 2.16 19.25 -9.86
C VAL A 634 1.67 17.82 -9.53
N ASP A 635 0.35 17.64 -9.48
CA ASP A 635 -0.31 16.33 -9.28
C ASP A 635 0.11 15.60 -7.99
N ASN A 636 0.57 16.32 -6.95
CA ASN A 636 0.94 15.70 -5.69
C ASN A 636 -0.28 15.50 -4.78
N SER A 637 -0.26 14.44 -3.98
CA SER A 637 -1.24 14.18 -2.92
C SER A 637 -0.60 14.42 -1.56
N ILE A 638 -1.05 15.46 -0.86
CA ILE A 638 -0.43 15.95 0.37
C ILE A 638 -1.46 15.91 1.50
N ARG A 639 -1.08 15.36 2.65
CA ARG A 639 -1.97 15.27 3.82
C ARG A 639 -1.22 15.47 5.14
N ASN A 640 -1.97 15.90 6.17
CA ASN A 640 -1.50 15.96 7.55
C ASN A 640 -0.19 16.74 7.71
N THR A 641 -0.12 17.95 7.18
CA THR A 641 1.08 18.79 7.24
C THR A 641 0.73 20.23 7.64
N MET A 642 1.65 20.94 8.28
CA MET A 642 1.45 22.37 8.60
C MET A 642 1.41 23.22 7.33
N ARG A 643 2.34 23.03 6.39
CA ARG A 643 2.35 23.74 5.10
C ARG A 643 2.51 22.69 3.98
N ALA A 644 1.54 22.63 3.08
CA ALA A 644 1.58 21.65 2.02
C ALA A 644 2.63 21.99 0.97
N VAL A 645 2.59 23.19 0.40
CA VAL A 645 3.63 23.72 -0.49
C VAL A 645 4.06 25.08 0.04
N ASP A 646 5.35 25.24 0.27
CA ASP A 646 5.95 26.48 0.76
C ASP A 646 7.00 26.97 -0.24
N VAL A 647 6.81 28.18 -0.77
CA VAL A 647 7.70 28.85 -1.74
C VAL A 647 8.33 30.06 -1.07
N ASP A 648 9.56 29.87 -0.62
CA ASP A 648 10.35 30.88 0.09
C ASP A 648 11.35 31.52 -0.87
N GLY A 649 10.93 32.61 -1.53
CA GLY A 649 11.71 33.29 -2.55
C GLY A 649 11.78 32.59 -3.90
N GLY A 650 12.71 33.04 -4.77
CA GLY A 650 12.88 32.51 -6.12
C GLY A 650 11.88 33.05 -7.15
N ASN A 651 11.91 32.48 -8.36
CA ASN A 651 11.15 33.00 -9.50
C ASN A 651 10.48 31.88 -10.34
N GLY A 652 9.27 32.15 -10.82
CA GLY A 652 8.63 31.37 -11.86
C GLY A 652 8.14 29.98 -11.43
N THR A 653 7.89 29.76 -10.14
CA THR A 653 7.37 28.48 -9.62
C THR A 653 5.90 28.29 -9.98
N VAL A 654 5.53 27.09 -10.37
CA VAL A 654 4.16 26.67 -10.68
C VAL A 654 3.70 25.59 -9.71
N VAL A 655 2.64 25.88 -8.95
CA VAL A 655 1.97 24.94 -8.04
C VAL A 655 0.59 24.63 -8.61
N SER A 656 0.41 23.43 -9.18
CA SER A 656 -0.84 23.15 -9.90
C SER A 656 -1.32 21.71 -9.77
N ALA A 657 -2.62 21.53 -9.87
CA ALA A 657 -3.28 20.23 -9.85
C ALA A 657 -2.95 19.36 -8.62
N ASN A 658 -2.49 19.95 -7.52
CA ASN A 658 -2.20 19.21 -6.29
C ASN A 658 -3.49 19.01 -5.50
N TRP A 659 -3.58 17.86 -4.84
CA TRP A 659 -4.62 17.57 -3.87
C TRP A 659 -4.05 17.68 -2.46
N VAL A 660 -4.56 18.64 -1.69
CA VAL A 660 -4.10 18.94 -0.33
C VAL A 660 -5.25 18.76 0.66
N ALA A 661 -5.01 18.06 1.74
CA ALA A 661 -6.02 17.84 2.78
C ALA A 661 -5.43 17.80 4.19
N ASP A 662 -6.26 18.16 5.16
CA ASP A 662 -5.99 17.97 6.59
C ASP A 662 -4.70 18.70 7.05
N GLY A 663 -4.52 19.95 6.58
CA GLY A 663 -3.33 20.77 6.87
C GLY A 663 -3.65 22.08 7.57
N ASP A 664 -2.61 22.85 7.93
CA ASP A 664 -2.79 24.24 8.34
C ASP A 664 -2.90 25.15 7.11
N SER A 665 -1.95 25.07 6.17
CA SER A 665 -1.94 25.90 4.96
C SER A 665 -1.73 25.06 3.70
N GLY A 666 -2.56 25.29 2.66
CA GLY A 666 -2.48 24.60 1.38
C GLY A 666 -1.27 25.02 0.55
N ALA A 667 -1.09 26.31 0.34
CA ALA A 667 0.10 26.86 -0.28
C ALA A 667 0.51 28.15 0.43
N VAL A 668 1.83 28.35 0.58
CA VAL A 668 2.43 29.56 1.14
C VAL A 668 3.45 30.09 0.16
N VAL A 669 3.42 31.41 -0.10
CA VAL A 669 4.39 32.07 -0.97
C VAL A 669 4.90 33.30 -0.23
N GLU A 670 6.19 33.35 0.03
CA GLU A 670 6.75 34.39 0.89
C GLU A 670 8.17 34.85 0.47
N PHE A 671 8.69 35.85 1.18
CA PHE A 671 10.07 36.36 1.09
C PHE A 671 10.54 36.80 -0.31
N GLY A 672 9.71 37.55 -1.02
CA GLY A 672 10.08 38.12 -2.29
C GLY A 672 10.03 37.16 -3.47
N ALA A 673 9.30 36.04 -3.35
CA ALA A 673 9.03 35.16 -4.47
C ALA A 673 8.34 35.91 -5.61
N THR A 674 8.80 35.66 -6.85
CA THR A 674 8.30 36.36 -8.04
C THR A 674 7.72 35.40 -9.07
N ASP A 675 6.74 35.90 -9.85
CA ASP A 675 6.08 35.14 -10.93
C ASP A 675 5.59 33.73 -10.56
N THR A 676 5.26 33.52 -9.27
CA THR A 676 4.70 32.27 -8.77
C THR A 676 3.24 32.13 -9.22
N SER A 677 2.84 30.91 -9.62
CA SER A 677 1.48 30.60 -10.05
C SER A 677 0.89 29.45 -9.24
N ILE A 678 -0.27 29.66 -8.59
CA ILE A 678 -1.01 28.66 -7.80
C ILE A 678 -2.37 28.46 -8.45
N VAL A 679 -2.52 27.38 -9.24
CA VAL A 679 -3.70 27.19 -10.09
C VAL A 679 -4.17 25.71 -10.07
N ASP A 680 -5.47 25.51 -10.23
CA ASP A 680 -6.09 24.19 -10.39
C ASP A 680 -5.83 23.21 -9.25
N ASN A 681 -5.47 23.69 -8.04
CA ASN A 681 -5.29 22.83 -6.89
C ASN A 681 -6.63 22.56 -6.19
N HIS A 682 -6.76 21.40 -5.60
CA HIS A 682 -7.84 21.02 -4.70
C HIS A 682 -7.33 21.06 -3.26
N ILE A 683 -7.84 21.98 -2.45
CA ILE A 683 -7.42 22.20 -1.06
C ILE A 683 -8.63 22.06 -0.16
N GLU A 684 -8.58 21.11 0.76
CA GLU A 684 -9.71 20.80 1.62
C GLU A 684 -9.31 20.61 3.09
N ARG A 685 -10.19 20.99 4.00
CA ARG A 685 -10.00 20.87 5.46
C ARG A 685 -8.67 21.45 5.94
N CYS A 686 -8.34 22.63 5.44
CA CYS A 686 -7.18 23.41 5.86
C CYS A 686 -7.64 24.68 6.57
N ARG A 687 -6.80 25.22 7.49
CA ARG A 687 -7.11 26.50 8.12
C ARG A 687 -7.02 27.63 7.09
N ILE A 688 -5.99 27.64 6.24
CA ILE A 688 -5.76 28.62 5.18
C ILE A 688 -5.64 27.88 3.84
N GLY A 689 -6.35 28.34 2.81
CA GLY A 689 -6.20 27.77 1.47
C GLY A 689 -4.88 28.20 0.83
N VAL A 690 -4.65 29.48 0.69
CA VAL A 690 -3.42 30.07 0.15
C VAL A 690 -3.02 31.29 0.98
N LEU A 691 -1.74 31.34 1.38
CA LEU A 691 -1.15 32.47 2.08
C LEU A 691 -0.06 33.10 1.21
N VAL A 692 -0.14 34.39 0.96
CA VAL A 692 0.88 35.18 0.23
C VAL A 692 1.42 36.25 1.14
N TRP A 693 2.75 36.26 1.36
CA TRP A 693 3.42 37.26 2.18
C TRP A 693 4.61 37.84 1.45
N ASP A 694 4.61 39.14 1.18
CA ASP A 694 5.68 39.87 0.48
C ASP A 694 6.08 39.22 -0.88
N ALA A 695 5.07 38.77 -1.66
CA ALA A 695 5.24 38.15 -2.97
C ALA A 695 4.20 38.71 -3.97
N PRO A 696 4.30 39.99 -4.37
CA PRO A 696 3.22 40.73 -5.04
C PRO A 696 2.92 40.25 -6.48
N SER A 697 3.80 39.50 -7.13
CA SER A 697 3.57 38.97 -8.47
C SER A 697 3.00 37.53 -8.48
N THR A 698 2.53 37.04 -7.32
CA THR A 698 1.88 35.73 -7.24
C THR A 698 0.51 35.75 -7.90
N ARG A 699 0.25 34.76 -8.77
CA ARG A 699 -1.03 34.57 -9.45
C ARG A 699 -1.78 33.41 -8.79
N ILE A 700 -3.02 33.65 -8.36
CA ILE A 700 -3.90 32.66 -7.79
C ILE A 700 -5.12 32.52 -8.68
N GLY A 701 -5.44 31.30 -9.14
CA GLY A 701 -6.61 31.08 -10.00
C GLY A 701 -7.06 29.65 -10.07
N SER A 702 -8.33 29.45 -10.36
CA SER A 702 -8.97 28.15 -10.62
C SER A 702 -8.76 27.08 -9.52
N ASN A 703 -8.42 27.46 -8.28
CA ASN A 703 -8.29 26.50 -7.18
C ASN A 703 -9.66 26.18 -6.59
N THR A 704 -9.84 24.93 -6.16
CA THR A 704 -11.03 24.48 -5.44
C THR A 704 -10.73 24.46 -3.94
N PHE A 705 -11.53 25.16 -3.16
CA PHE A 705 -11.42 25.22 -1.70
C PHE A 705 -12.65 24.59 -1.05
N ILE A 706 -12.45 23.64 -0.14
CA ILE A 706 -13.51 22.95 0.59
C ILE A 706 -13.16 22.94 2.08
N ASP A 707 -14.11 23.35 2.92
CA ASP A 707 -13.94 23.40 4.39
C ASP A 707 -12.69 24.16 4.83
N ILE A 708 -12.48 25.34 4.26
CA ILE A 708 -11.40 26.25 4.63
C ILE A 708 -11.90 27.25 5.66
N HIS A 709 -11.20 27.40 6.78
CA HIS A 709 -11.62 28.29 7.87
C HIS A 709 -11.43 29.77 7.53
N GLU A 710 -10.41 30.12 6.77
CA GLU A 710 -10.13 31.47 6.26
C GLU A 710 -10.35 31.42 4.75
N GLU A 711 -11.58 31.81 4.29
CA GLU A 711 -12.11 31.53 2.94
C GLU A 711 -11.48 32.34 1.80
N GLU A 712 -10.74 33.41 2.08
CA GLU A 712 -10.09 34.23 1.04
C GLU A 712 -8.56 34.00 1.07
N PRO A 713 -7.87 34.09 -0.08
CA PRO A 713 -6.42 34.10 -0.09
C PRO A 713 -5.92 35.21 0.83
N CYS A 714 -5.20 34.84 1.90
CA CYS A 714 -4.63 35.80 2.82
C CYS A 714 -3.41 36.44 2.16
N VAL A 715 -3.55 37.62 1.59
CA VAL A 715 -2.46 38.39 0.95
C VAL A 715 -1.99 39.45 1.91
N PHE A 716 -0.73 39.41 2.31
CA PHE A 716 -0.10 40.43 3.18
C PHE A 716 1.17 40.96 2.52
N GLY A 717 1.35 42.29 2.52
CA GLY A 717 2.55 42.95 2.00
C GLY A 717 2.41 44.45 2.03
N PRO A 718 3.51 45.20 1.89
CA PRO A 718 3.48 46.68 1.95
C PRO A 718 2.64 47.32 0.87
N ASP A 719 2.28 46.63 -0.21
CA ASP A 719 1.49 47.12 -1.34
C ASP A 719 0.22 46.30 -1.63
N ALA A 720 -0.24 45.48 -0.69
CA ALA A 720 -1.45 44.67 -0.85
C ALA A 720 -2.69 45.59 -0.78
N GLU A 721 -3.22 46.01 -1.93
CA GLU A 721 -4.60 46.49 -2.05
C GLU A 721 -5.54 45.27 -2.15
N ALA A 722 -6.52 45.20 -1.23
CA ALA A 722 -7.51 44.16 -1.11
C ALA A 722 -8.47 44.09 -2.32
#